data_dba321bbacc9c42abe7afce674f41811
#
_entry.id   dba321bbacc9c42abe7afce674f41811
#
_cell.length_a   1.000
_cell.length_b   1.000
_cell.length_c   1.000
_cell.angle_alpha   90.00
_cell.angle_beta   90.00
_cell.angle_gamma   90.00
#
_symmetry.space_group_name_H-M   'P 1'
#
loop_
_entity.id
_entity.type
_entity.pdbx_description
1 polymer ?
#
loop_
_entity_poly.entity_id
_entity_poly.type
_entity_poly.pdbx_seq_one_letter_code
_entity_poly.pdbx_strand_id
1 'polypeptide(L)'
;MNEDIEIKGARVNNLKNISIRIPRNQLIVIAGLSGSGKSSLAFDTLYAEGQRRYVESLSAYARQFLGRMSKPECDFIKGLPPAIAIEQRVIARNPRSTVGTSTEIYEYLKLLFARIGKTFSPISGEEVKKHSTDDLVDCMLQYSAGTKFAVVSPLHLIEGRTLEKQLEMEIQEGYTRLWLNNEFVRIDDLLQDKAALKAIPLDQIFLLIDRLSVNNDKDTISRLTDSAETAFYEGHGECMLVFFPSNITYHFSTRFEADGMKFEEPNDNLFSFNSPLGACPTCEGFGSIIGIDEKLVIPNTTLSVYDGCVQCWHGEKMGKWKNEFCRRAAQDNFPIFKPYLELSRKEKDMLWHGLPSEKQKDIHDQVSIDAFFQMVKENQYKIQYRVMMSRYRGRTVCPTCHGTRLKQEASWVKIQGMSITDLVEMPIVNLKQWFNELTLNEHDQQIGKRLLTEINNRLQFLLDVGLGYLTLNRQSNTLSGGESQRINLTTSLGSSLVGSLYILDEPSIGLHSRDTQRLIEVLKKLQALGNTVMVVEHDKEMMCAADTLIDVGPDAGRLGGEIVFNGPLQEVLQHPAEMAREYPRSHTIQYLTGNETIDMPTSRRSWNHAIKVVGARQNNLKGIDVSFPLNVLTAVTGVSGSGKSTLVKGILYPALKRHLNEVADQPGEYISLEGDWKYIQHVEFVDQNPIGKSSRSNPATYVKAYDAIRQLFAEQPLAKQLGFSAQYFSFNTEGGRCEECKGAGTITVEMQFMADLELECEACHGQRFKKDVLDVRVAGKNINDVLNMTIAEAIEFFDALQQKSIVTRLQPLYDVGLGYIKLGQSSSTLSGGENQRVKLAYFIGREKQEPTLFIFDEPTTGLHYLDIKRLLSAFDALLNRGHSILVIEHNLDVIQYADHVIDLGPDGGDKGGNLVATGTPEEIAKCKDSVTGQYLNRELHKAQF
;
A
#
# COMPACT_ATOMS: atom_id res chain seq x y z
N MET A 1 20.44 10.26 36.34
CA MET A 1 21.57 9.53 35.73
C MET A 1 21.00 8.71 34.58
N ASN A 2 21.34 9.04 33.35
CA ASN A 2 20.99 8.19 32.22
C ASN A 2 21.90 6.96 32.28
N GLU A 3 21.37 5.83 32.76
CA GLU A 3 22.13 4.58 32.74
C GLU A 3 22.15 4.08 31.30
N ASP A 4 23.34 3.83 30.74
CA ASP A 4 23.49 3.20 29.43
C ASP A 4 22.83 1.82 29.38
N ILE A 5 22.49 1.35 28.21
CA ILE A 5 22.09 -0.05 27.99
C ILE A 5 23.37 -0.87 27.98
N GLU A 6 23.51 -1.77 28.95
CA GLU A 6 24.67 -2.69 29.06
C GLU A 6 24.25 -4.08 28.64
N ILE A 7 24.89 -4.62 27.61
CA ILE A 7 24.78 -6.00 27.15
C ILE A 7 26.06 -6.71 27.55
N LYS A 8 25.95 -7.92 28.11
CA LYS A 8 27.10 -8.78 28.39
C LYS A 8 26.88 -10.19 27.88
N GLY A 9 27.86 -10.66 27.12
CA GLY A 9 27.93 -12.04 26.69
C GLY A 9 26.88 -12.44 25.66
N ALA A 10 26.51 -11.58 24.73
CA ALA A 10 25.53 -11.92 23.67
C ALA A 10 26.14 -12.94 22.68
N ARG A 11 25.40 -14.05 22.46
CA ARG A 11 25.83 -15.21 21.65
C ARG A 11 24.76 -15.66 20.68
N VAL A 12 23.75 -14.82 20.43
CA VAL A 12 22.64 -15.13 19.54
C VAL A 12 23.14 -15.25 18.10
N ASN A 13 22.75 -16.30 17.40
CA ASN A 13 23.13 -16.61 16.03
C ASN A 13 24.67 -16.63 15.83
N ASN A 14 25.22 -15.65 15.06
CA ASN A 14 26.64 -15.56 14.79
C ASN A 14 27.42 -14.64 15.76
N LEU A 15 26.78 -14.06 16.76
CA LEU A 15 27.44 -13.16 17.71
C LEU A 15 28.46 -13.90 18.59
N LYS A 16 29.69 -13.35 18.67
CA LYS A 16 30.82 -13.94 19.36
C LYS A 16 31.00 -13.40 20.79
N ASN A 17 30.08 -13.74 21.69
CA ASN A 17 30.16 -13.35 23.11
C ASN A 17 30.33 -11.83 23.31
N ILE A 18 29.50 -11.02 22.60
CA ILE A 18 29.60 -9.58 22.58
C ILE A 18 29.25 -8.98 23.93
N SER A 19 30.10 -8.02 24.38
CA SER A 19 29.80 -7.17 25.53
C SER A 19 29.94 -5.71 25.08
N ILE A 20 28.86 -4.93 25.23
CA ILE A 20 28.78 -3.55 24.70
C ILE A 20 27.96 -2.67 25.63
N ARG A 21 28.33 -1.37 25.69
CA ARG A 21 27.56 -0.30 26.30
C ARG A 21 27.01 0.59 25.20
N ILE A 22 25.72 0.88 25.27
CA ILE A 22 24.98 1.64 24.28
C ILE A 22 24.36 2.85 24.99
N PRO A 23 24.71 4.07 24.59
CA PRO A 23 24.20 5.28 25.23
C PRO A 23 22.71 5.44 24.98
N ARG A 24 21.98 6.02 25.95
CA ARG A 24 20.55 6.33 25.82
C ARG A 24 20.34 7.74 25.29
N ASN A 25 19.13 7.99 24.76
CA ASN A 25 18.69 9.27 24.21
C ASN A 25 19.56 9.80 23.05
N GLN A 26 20.08 8.88 22.26
CA GLN A 26 20.87 9.16 21.08
C GLN A 26 20.30 8.47 19.84
N LEU A 27 20.68 9.00 18.67
CA LEU A 27 20.50 8.34 17.38
C LEU A 27 21.71 7.43 17.15
N ILE A 28 21.49 6.12 17.20
CA ILE A 28 22.52 5.08 17.10
C ILE A 28 22.35 4.36 15.80
N VAL A 29 23.39 4.25 14.99
CA VAL A 29 23.37 3.44 13.77
C VAL A 29 24.21 2.18 13.99
N ILE A 30 23.62 1.02 13.71
CA ILE A 30 24.31 -0.26 13.64
C ILE A 30 24.63 -0.56 12.19
N ALA A 31 25.90 -0.51 11.83
CA ALA A 31 26.42 -0.76 10.49
C ALA A 31 27.17 -2.10 10.40
N GLY A 32 27.66 -2.45 9.21
CA GLY A 32 28.45 -3.64 8.92
C GLY A 32 27.95 -4.41 7.70
N LEU A 33 28.68 -5.40 7.25
CA LEU A 33 28.35 -6.22 6.07
C LEU A 33 27.01 -6.95 6.23
N SER A 34 26.38 -7.29 5.10
CA SER A 34 25.22 -8.19 5.11
C SER A 34 25.59 -9.52 5.75
N GLY A 35 24.78 -10.00 6.72
CA GLY A 35 25.09 -11.22 7.47
C GLY A 35 26.16 -11.09 8.55
N SER A 36 26.65 -9.90 8.90
CA SER A 36 27.64 -9.70 9.97
C SER A 36 27.10 -9.89 11.39
N GLY A 37 25.76 -9.83 11.60
CA GLY A 37 25.12 -10.00 12.91
C GLY A 37 24.40 -8.75 13.42
N LYS A 38 24.21 -7.71 12.60
CA LYS A 38 23.50 -6.48 12.97
C LYS A 38 22.10 -6.74 13.52
N SER A 39 21.29 -7.45 12.74
CA SER A 39 19.91 -7.78 13.11
C SER A 39 19.89 -8.72 14.32
N SER A 40 20.89 -9.62 14.48
CA SER A 40 21.03 -10.47 15.65
C SER A 40 21.27 -9.66 16.93
N LEU A 41 22.02 -8.55 16.85
CA LEU A 41 22.22 -7.66 18.00
C LEU A 41 20.98 -6.81 18.27
N ALA A 42 20.41 -6.17 17.24
CA ALA A 42 19.29 -5.22 17.37
C ALA A 42 17.97 -5.92 17.69
N PHE A 43 17.58 -6.92 16.88
CA PHE A 43 16.25 -7.57 16.95
C PHE A 43 16.29 -8.84 17.81
N ASP A 44 17.18 -9.80 17.50
CA ASP A 44 17.18 -11.10 18.19
C ASP A 44 17.74 -11.00 19.62
N THR A 45 18.45 -9.91 19.97
CA THR A 45 18.99 -9.71 21.33
C THR A 45 18.24 -8.59 22.07
N LEU A 46 18.32 -7.34 21.62
CA LEU A 46 17.75 -6.19 22.36
C LEU A 46 16.22 -6.17 22.31
N TYR A 47 15.65 -6.22 21.11
CA TYR A 47 14.19 -6.19 20.96
C TYR A 47 13.55 -7.42 21.58
N ALA A 48 14.08 -8.62 21.33
CA ALA A 48 13.57 -9.87 21.89
C ALA A 48 13.54 -9.85 23.42
N GLU A 49 14.59 -9.32 24.08
CA GLU A 49 14.61 -9.17 25.54
C GLU A 49 13.61 -8.09 26.01
N GLY A 50 13.50 -6.97 25.31
CA GLY A 50 12.52 -5.92 25.62
C GLY A 50 11.09 -6.45 25.56
N GLN A 51 10.77 -7.18 24.48
CA GLN A 51 9.46 -7.82 24.29
C GLN A 51 9.20 -8.90 25.35
N ARG A 52 10.20 -9.73 25.67
CA ARG A 52 10.09 -10.74 26.74
C ARG A 52 9.74 -10.09 28.07
N ARG A 53 10.41 -9.02 28.47
CA ARG A 53 10.13 -8.28 29.73
C ARG A 53 8.74 -7.66 29.72
N TYR A 54 8.32 -7.12 28.57
CA TYR A 54 6.97 -6.57 28.43
C TYR A 54 5.91 -7.66 28.62
N VAL A 55 6.06 -8.81 27.96
CA VAL A 55 5.13 -9.94 28.10
C VAL A 55 5.12 -10.50 29.52
N GLU A 56 6.26 -10.55 30.20
CA GLU A 56 6.36 -10.96 31.61
C GLU A 56 5.63 -10.01 32.58
N SER A 57 5.53 -8.73 32.21
CA SER A 57 4.79 -7.72 33.00
C SER A 57 3.28 -7.85 32.88
N LEU A 58 2.77 -8.56 31.86
CA LEU A 58 1.34 -8.75 31.62
C LEU A 58 0.72 -9.74 32.62
N SER A 59 -0.62 -9.74 32.68
CA SER A 59 -1.38 -10.68 33.50
C SER A 59 -1.11 -12.15 33.13
N ALA A 60 -1.28 -13.07 34.08
CA ALA A 60 -1.11 -14.50 33.82
C ALA A 60 -1.99 -15.04 32.70
N TYR A 61 -3.20 -14.47 32.57
CA TYR A 61 -4.13 -14.79 31.48
C TYR A 61 -3.57 -14.37 30.11
N ALA A 62 -3.11 -13.11 29.96
CA ALA A 62 -2.53 -12.63 28.72
C ALA A 62 -1.28 -13.43 28.30
N ARG A 63 -0.42 -13.81 29.29
CA ARG A 63 0.76 -14.66 29.05
C ARG A 63 0.44 -16.06 28.53
N GLN A 64 -0.71 -16.60 28.90
CA GLN A 64 -1.15 -17.92 28.41
C GLN A 64 -1.46 -17.91 26.91
N PHE A 65 -1.95 -16.78 26.37
CA PHE A 65 -2.21 -16.61 24.93
C PHE A 65 -0.96 -16.29 24.14
N LEU A 66 -0.05 -15.48 24.71
CA LEU A 66 1.16 -15.02 24.02
C LEU A 66 2.30 -16.05 24.02
N GLY A 67 2.18 -17.10 24.84
CA GLY A 67 3.21 -18.12 25.00
C GLY A 67 4.42 -17.65 25.82
N ARG A 68 5.34 -18.56 26.08
CA ARG A 68 6.63 -18.24 26.72
C ARG A 68 7.63 -17.79 25.65
N MET A 69 8.12 -16.57 25.75
CA MET A 69 9.24 -16.11 24.93
C MET A 69 10.57 -16.63 25.53
N SER A 70 11.42 -17.22 24.71
CA SER A 70 12.75 -17.65 25.12
C SER A 70 13.62 -16.44 25.43
N LYS A 71 14.43 -16.54 26.48
CA LYS A 71 15.45 -15.53 26.76
C LYS A 71 16.52 -15.57 25.67
N PRO A 72 16.96 -14.41 25.11
CA PRO A 72 18.12 -14.40 24.22
C PRO A 72 19.36 -15.00 24.89
N GLU A 73 20.21 -15.64 24.11
CA GLU A 73 21.46 -16.22 24.61
C GLU A 73 22.47 -15.10 24.99
N CYS A 74 22.32 -14.57 26.19
CA CYS A 74 23.22 -13.58 26.78
C CYS A 74 23.32 -13.76 28.29
N ASP A 75 24.39 -13.26 28.87
CA ASP A 75 24.59 -13.33 30.34
C ASP A 75 23.57 -12.39 31.00
N PHE A 76 23.53 -11.10 30.63
CA PHE A 76 22.53 -10.16 31.09
C PHE A 76 22.40 -8.93 30.15
N ILE A 77 21.27 -8.25 30.25
CA ILE A 77 21.02 -6.93 29.66
C ILE A 77 20.46 -6.03 30.77
N LYS A 78 21.13 -4.89 31.03
CA LYS A 78 20.68 -3.86 31.99
C LYS A 78 20.35 -2.55 31.31
N GLY A 79 19.60 -1.69 31.97
CA GLY A 79 19.23 -0.35 31.46
C GLY A 79 18.31 -0.35 30.24
N LEU A 80 17.75 -1.49 29.80
CA LEU A 80 16.90 -1.59 28.63
C LEU A 80 15.52 -0.97 28.89
N PRO A 81 15.15 0.12 28.16
CA PRO A 81 13.80 0.68 28.24
C PRO A 81 12.79 -0.16 27.44
N PRO A 82 11.47 0.17 27.50
CA PRO A 82 10.49 -0.46 26.62
C PRO A 82 10.94 -0.36 25.16
N ALA A 83 10.97 -1.48 24.44
CA ALA A 83 11.48 -1.57 23.09
C ALA A 83 10.35 -1.71 22.07
N ILE A 84 10.41 -0.91 21.01
CA ILE A 84 9.47 -0.90 19.89
C ILE A 84 10.27 -1.17 18.61
N ALA A 85 9.90 -2.23 17.89
CA ALA A 85 10.51 -2.52 16.59
C ALA A 85 9.62 -2.05 15.45
N ILE A 86 10.24 -1.49 14.41
CA ILE A 86 9.61 -1.06 13.17
C ILE A 86 10.29 -1.80 12.02
N GLU A 87 9.72 -2.95 11.67
CA GLU A 87 10.21 -3.84 10.62
C GLU A 87 9.57 -3.52 9.27
N GLN A 88 10.19 -4.02 8.18
CA GLN A 88 9.71 -3.83 6.80
C GLN A 88 8.54 -4.75 6.42
N ARG A 89 8.19 -5.71 7.26
CA ARG A 89 7.16 -6.68 6.91
C ARG A 89 5.79 -6.02 6.77
N VAL A 90 5.16 -6.19 5.60
CA VAL A 90 3.76 -5.81 5.39
C VAL A 90 2.88 -6.79 6.15
N ILE A 91 2.48 -6.43 7.36
CA ILE A 91 1.68 -7.29 8.26
C ILE A 91 0.21 -7.34 7.84
N ALA A 92 -0.25 -6.44 6.96
CA ALA A 92 -1.66 -6.32 6.62
C ALA A 92 -2.16 -7.46 5.71
N ARG A 93 -2.52 -8.59 6.31
CA ARG A 93 -3.30 -9.66 5.63
C ARG A 93 -4.77 -9.27 5.43
N ASN A 94 -5.26 -8.25 6.14
CA ASN A 94 -6.64 -7.80 6.03
C ASN A 94 -6.82 -7.00 4.73
N PRO A 95 -7.62 -7.49 3.76
CA PRO A 95 -7.84 -6.80 2.49
C PRO A 95 -8.64 -5.50 2.63
N ARG A 96 -9.22 -5.24 3.80
CA ARG A 96 -9.93 -3.99 4.12
C ARG A 96 -9.02 -2.92 4.71
N SER A 97 -7.79 -3.25 5.12
CA SER A 97 -6.85 -2.28 5.68
C SER A 97 -6.40 -1.27 4.63
N THR A 98 -6.39 0.02 5.01
CA THR A 98 -5.97 1.15 4.18
C THR A 98 -4.93 2.01 4.90
N VAL A 99 -4.28 2.91 4.17
CA VAL A 99 -3.40 3.93 4.78
C VAL A 99 -4.14 4.68 5.88
N GLY A 100 -5.38 5.12 5.62
CA GLY A 100 -6.19 5.84 6.61
C GLY A 100 -6.46 5.06 7.89
N THR A 101 -6.74 3.74 7.79
CA THR A 101 -6.95 2.90 8.99
C THR A 101 -5.64 2.56 9.69
N SER A 102 -4.55 2.35 8.95
CA SER A 102 -3.24 2.04 9.54
C SER A 102 -2.63 3.24 10.27
N THR A 103 -2.95 4.46 9.85
CA THR A 103 -2.50 5.72 10.50
C THR A 103 -3.48 6.25 11.54
N GLU A 104 -4.60 5.57 11.75
CA GLU A 104 -5.72 5.99 12.59
C GLU A 104 -6.42 7.28 12.13
N ILE A 105 -5.96 7.95 11.08
CA ILE A 105 -6.57 9.18 10.56
C ILE A 105 -8.04 8.96 10.20
N TYR A 106 -8.36 7.80 9.63
CA TYR A 106 -9.72 7.45 9.24
C TYR A 106 -10.68 7.40 10.44
N GLU A 107 -10.23 6.93 11.59
CA GLU A 107 -11.03 6.90 12.81
C GLU A 107 -11.38 8.31 13.29
N TYR A 108 -10.41 9.23 13.25
CA TYR A 108 -10.66 10.64 13.57
C TYR A 108 -11.57 11.33 12.54
N LEU A 109 -11.45 11.00 11.25
CA LEU A 109 -12.35 11.51 10.20
C LEU A 109 -13.78 11.06 10.42
N LYS A 110 -14.02 9.78 10.72
CA LYS A 110 -15.37 9.28 11.05
C LYS A 110 -16.00 10.07 12.19
N LEU A 111 -15.26 10.26 13.28
CA LEU A 111 -15.73 11.04 14.42
C LEU A 111 -15.99 12.50 14.06
N LEU A 112 -15.15 13.10 13.22
CA LEU A 112 -15.33 14.48 12.78
C LEU A 112 -16.63 14.63 11.98
N PHE A 113 -16.85 13.75 10.97
CA PHE A 113 -18.07 13.77 10.15
C PHE A 113 -19.32 13.43 10.96
N ALA A 114 -19.24 12.54 11.95
CA ALA A 114 -20.33 12.23 12.85
C ALA A 114 -20.71 13.41 13.75
N ARG A 115 -19.77 14.32 14.08
CA ARG A 115 -19.98 15.41 15.02
C ARG A 115 -20.37 16.74 14.38
N ILE A 116 -19.73 17.08 13.25
CA ILE A 116 -19.89 18.40 12.60
C ILE A 116 -20.31 18.27 11.13
N GLY A 117 -20.46 17.05 10.60
CA GLY A 117 -20.91 16.82 9.23
C GLY A 117 -22.38 17.19 9.06
N LYS A 118 -22.71 17.86 7.95
CA LYS A 118 -24.05 18.24 7.58
C LYS A 118 -24.55 17.39 6.43
N THR A 119 -25.75 16.85 6.55
CA THR A 119 -26.39 16.03 5.52
C THR A 119 -27.05 16.92 4.48
N PHE A 120 -26.86 16.62 3.20
CA PHE A 120 -27.49 17.33 2.07
C PHE A 120 -28.34 16.37 1.27
N SER A 121 -29.53 16.82 0.85
CA SER A 121 -30.37 16.04 -0.04
C SER A 121 -29.71 15.84 -1.41
N PRO A 122 -29.69 14.62 -1.96
CA PRO A 122 -29.17 14.38 -3.32
C PRO A 122 -30.10 14.92 -4.42
N ILE A 123 -31.34 15.30 -4.08
CA ILE A 123 -32.33 15.79 -5.04
C ILE A 123 -32.26 17.32 -5.14
N SER A 124 -32.48 18.02 -4.01
CA SER A 124 -32.50 19.50 -3.97
C SER A 124 -31.11 20.12 -3.73
N GLY A 125 -30.20 19.37 -3.09
CA GLY A 125 -28.91 19.90 -2.63
C GLY A 125 -29.03 20.74 -1.36
N GLU A 126 -30.21 20.83 -0.74
CA GLU A 126 -30.43 21.57 0.50
C GLU A 126 -29.97 20.78 1.73
N GLU A 127 -29.61 21.50 2.79
CA GLU A 127 -29.20 20.90 4.08
C GLU A 127 -30.41 20.26 4.77
N VAL A 128 -30.31 18.96 5.07
CA VAL A 128 -31.32 18.23 5.84
C VAL A 128 -31.08 18.50 7.32
N LYS A 129 -32.08 19.08 7.99
CA LYS A 129 -32.04 19.42 9.42
C LYS A 129 -33.23 18.84 10.14
N LYS A 130 -33.01 18.51 11.42
CA LYS A 130 -34.06 18.43 12.39
C LYS A 130 -34.29 19.83 12.93
N HIS A 131 -35.48 20.34 12.77
CA HIS A 131 -35.80 21.61 13.32
C HIS A 131 -36.24 21.46 14.79
N SER A 132 -35.81 22.39 15.60
CA SER A 132 -36.22 22.56 16.97
C SER A 132 -37.19 23.76 17.11
N THR A 133 -37.75 23.92 18.26
CA THR A 133 -38.56 25.13 18.57
C THR A 133 -37.74 26.42 18.47
N ASP A 134 -36.43 26.35 18.74
CA ASP A 134 -35.52 27.50 18.61
C ASP A 134 -35.37 27.93 17.12
N ASP A 135 -35.41 27.01 16.17
CA ASP A 135 -35.36 27.37 14.75
C ASP A 135 -36.58 28.18 14.31
N LEU A 136 -37.77 27.91 14.92
CA LEU A 136 -38.95 28.71 14.67
C LEU A 136 -38.80 30.12 15.28
N VAL A 137 -38.19 30.24 16.44
CA VAL A 137 -37.87 31.52 17.08
C VAL A 137 -36.90 32.32 16.23
N ASP A 138 -35.83 31.69 15.74
CA ASP A 138 -34.85 32.33 14.87
C ASP A 138 -35.45 32.77 13.55
N CYS A 139 -36.35 31.98 12.97
CA CYS A 139 -37.12 32.37 11.80
C CYS A 139 -38.02 33.58 12.05
N MET A 140 -38.72 33.59 13.18
CA MET A 140 -39.55 34.74 13.58
C MET A 140 -38.72 36.02 13.73
N LEU A 141 -37.53 35.92 14.34
CA LEU A 141 -36.66 37.09 14.57
C LEU A 141 -36.04 37.70 13.33
N GLN A 142 -36.12 37.01 12.17
CA GLN A 142 -35.70 37.57 10.86
C GLN A 142 -36.69 38.65 10.36
N TYR A 143 -37.88 38.72 10.93
CA TYR A 143 -38.91 39.65 10.50
C TYR A 143 -39.01 40.87 11.48
N SER A 144 -39.48 42.00 10.94
CA SER A 144 -39.65 43.22 11.73
C SER A 144 -40.71 43.07 12.81
N ALA A 145 -40.47 43.72 13.96
CA ALA A 145 -41.42 43.73 15.08
C ALA A 145 -42.82 44.21 14.63
N GLY A 146 -43.87 43.51 15.07
CA GLY A 146 -45.25 43.78 14.70
C GLY A 146 -45.76 43.01 13.46
N THR A 147 -44.88 42.32 12.71
CA THR A 147 -45.32 41.44 11.62
C THR A 147 -46.19 40.32 12.19
N LYS A 148 -47.35 40.08 11.58
CA LYS A 148 -48.26 39.01 12.03
C LYS A 148 -47.89 37.70 11.39
N PHE A 149 -47.93 36.61 12.11
CA PHE A 149 -47.73 35.27 11.63
C PHE A 149 -48.62 34.24 12.33
N ALA A 150 -48.78 33.08 11.74
CA ALA A 150 -49.52 31.96 12.29
C ALA A 150 -48.63 30.73 12.37
N VAL A 151 -48.81 29.96 13.41
CA VAL A 151 -48.23 28.60 13.57
C VAL A 151 -49.33 27.63 13.17
N VAL A 152 -49.04 26.81 12.16
CA VAL A 152 -49.99 25.83 11.62
C VAL A 152 -49.37 24.46 11.55
N SER A 153 -50.16 23.40 11.62
CA SER A 153 -49.75 22.00 11.64
C SER A 153 -50.47 21.23 10.53
N PRO A 154 -49.82 20.36 9.77
CA PRO A 154 -50.54 19.53 8.80
C PRO A 154 -51.55 18.61 9.52
N LEU A 155 -52.75 18.47 8.94
CA LEU A 155 -53.78 17.60 9.45
C LEU A 155 -53.54 16.16 8.99
N HIS A 156 -53.34 15.25 9.92
CA HIS A 156 -53.15 13.80 9.61
C HIS A 156 -54.44 13.04 9.85
N LEU A 157 -54.92 12.30 8.84
CA LEU A 157 -56.05 11.39 9.01
C LEU A 157 -55.60 10.08 9.66
N ILE A 158 -56.29 9.72 10.76
CA ILE A 158 -56.07 8.42 11.38
C ILE A 158 -56.73 7.32 10.51
N GLU A 159 -56.02 6.22 10.30
CA GLU A 159 -56.45 5.10 9.48
C GLU A 159 -57.87 4.61 9.88
N GLY A 160 -58.78 4.58 8.90
CA GLY A 160 -60.16 4.22 9.11
C GLY A 160 -61.13 5.34 9.51
N ARG A 161 -60.65 6.59 9.63
CA ARG A 161 -61.51 7.77 9.86
C ARG A 161 -61.82 8.54 8.59
N THR A 162 -62.96 9.16 8.53
CA THR A 162 -63.29 10.16 7.47
C THR A 162 -62.82 11.54 7.91
N LEU A 163 -62.52 12.42 6.94
CA LEU A 163 -62.08 13.79 7.19
C LEU A 163 -63.15 14.54 8.06
N GLU A 164 -64.45 14.33 7.82
CA GLU A 164 -65.52 14.91 8.56
C GLU A 164 -65.45 14.57 10.08
N LYS A 165 -65.24 13.27 10.39
CA LYS A 165 -65.06 12.84 11.79
C LYS A 165 -63.78 13.33 12.46
N GLN A 166 -62.69 13.45 11.69
CA GLN A 166 -61.43 13.99 12.21
C GLN A 166 -61.63 15.46 12.58
N LEU A 167 -62.24 16.27 11.72
CA LEU A 167 -62.49 17.69 11.96
C LEU A 167 -63.48 17.90 13.15
N GLU A 168 -64.47 17.01 13.33
CA GLU A 168 -65.32 17.05 14.53
C GLU A 168 -64.57 16.81 15.82
N MET A 169 -63.56 15.98 15.82
CA MET A 169 -62.65 15.73 16.98
C MET A 169 -61.72 16.92 17.23
N GLU A 170 -61.14 17.51 16.20
CA GLU A 170 -60.31 18.72 16.33
C GLU A 170 -61.07 19.86 16.99
N ILE A 171 -62.37 20.01 16.68
CA ILE A 171 -63.24 20.97 17.39
C ILE A 171 -63.37 20.63 18.88
N GLN A 172 -63.55 19.34 19.25
CA GLN A 172 -63.62 18.90 20.64
C GLN A 172 -62.31 19.12 21.39
N GLU A 173 -61.15 19.06 20.72
CA GLU A 173 -59.83 19.36 21.26
C GLU A 173 -59.59 20.89 21.35
N GLY A 174 -60.51 21.73 20.79
CA GLY A 174 -60.43 23.16 20.92
C GLY A 174 -59.96 23.92 19.69
N TYR A 175 -59.63 23.23 18.62
CA TYR A 175 -59.23 23.88 17.36
C TYR A 175 -60.43 24.31 16.57
N THR A 176 -60.47 25.57 16.11
CA THR A 176 -61.64 26.15 15.46
C THR A 176 -61.39 26.56 14.01
N ARG A 177 -60.15 26.60 13.55
CA ARG A 177 -59.77 27.10 12.23
C ARG A 177 -58.72 26.27 11.56
N LEU A 178 -58.80 26.23 10.26
CA LEU A 178 -57.79 25.66 9.33
C LEU A 178 -57.17 26.77 8.49
N TRP A 179 -55.95 26.52 8.07
CA TRP A 179 -55.27 27.23 6.99
C TRP A 179 -55.41 26.39 5.71
N LEU A 180 -56.09 26.95 4.72
CA LEU A 180 -56.47 26.29 3.50
C LEU A 180 -56.45 27.31 2.33
N ASN A 181 -55.77 26.97 1.23
CA ASN A 181 -55.72 27.82 0.04
C ASN A 181 -55.31 29.28 0.34
N ASN A 182 -54.34 29.47 1.21
CA ASN A 182 -53.86 30.77 1.69
C ASN A 182 -54.89 31.63 2.48
N GLU A 183 -55.93 31.00 3.04
CA GLU A 183 -56.95 31.68 3.84
C GLU A 183 -57.26 30.86 5.11
N PHE A 184 -57.77 31.60 6.13
CA PHE A 184 -58.27 30.95 7.37
C PHE A 184 -59.73 30.63 7.23
N VAL A 185 -60.08 29.36 7.26
CA VAL A 185 -61.48 28.89 7.20
C VAL A 185 -61.89 28.32 8.56
N ARG A 186 -63.09 28.57 9.01
CA ARG A 186 -63.64 27.93 10.21
C ARG A 186 -64.01 26.50 9.93
N ILE A 187 -63.71 25.61 10.87
CA ILE A 187 -64.02 24.19 10.73
C ILE A 187 -65.52 23.95 10.68
N ASP A 188 -66.30 24.71 11.48
CA ASP A 188 -67.77 24.65 11.50
C ASP A 188 -68.39 24.97 10.12
N ASP A 189 -67.85 25.99 9.41
CA ASP A 189 -68.34 26.40 8.11
C ASP A 189 -68.00 25.34 7.02
N LEU A 190 -66.80 24.70 7.14
CA LEU A 190 -66.37 23.67 6.21
C LEU A 190 -67.14 22.37 6.39
N LEU A 191 -67.58 22.04 7.61
CA LEU A 191 -68.39 20.83 7.88
C LEU A 191 -69.82 20.96 7.33
N GLN A 192 -70.33 22.21 7.14
CA GLN A 192 -71.62 22.45 6.51
C GLN A 192 -71.57 22.27 4.99
N ASP A 193 -70.46 22.47 4.36
CA ASP A 193 -70.27 22.31 2.90
C ASP A 193 -69.63 20.97 2.53
N LYS A 194 -70.46 19.92 2.50
CA LYS A 194 -70.01 18.57 2.17
C LYS A 194 -69.41 18.40 0.77
N ALA A 195 -69.69 19.32 -0.16
CA ALA A 195 -69.12 19.31 -1.50
C ALA A 195 -67.69 19.85 -1.50
N ALA A 196 -67.48 20.95 -0.78
CA ALA A 196 -66.15 21.49 -0.59
C ALA A 196 -65.23 20.54 0.17
N LEU A 197 -65.76 19.88 1.23
CA LEU A 197 -65.00 18.93 2.04
C LEU A 197 -64.42 17.74 1.25
N LYS A 198 -65.14 17.25 0.25
CA LYS A 198 -64.70 16.12 -0.63
C LYS A 198 -63.72 16.51 -1.74
N ALA A 199 -63.67 17.80 -2.04
CA ALA A 199 -62.81 18.30 -3.12
C ALA A 199 -61.44 18.75 -2.65
N ILE A 200 -61.15 18.86 -1.35
CA ILE A 200 -59.92 19.37 -0.82
C ILE A 200 -58.88 18.27 -0.70
N PRO A 201 -57.70 18.41 -1.27
CA PRO A 201 -56.59 17.50 -1.06
C PRO A 201 -56.13 17.57 0.40
N LEU A 202 -55.86 16.41 1.01
CA LEU A 202 -55.49 16.31 2.42
C LEU A 202 -54.13 16.98 2.74
N ASP A 203 -53.23 16.99 1.80
CA ASP A 203 -51.91 17.59 1.89
C ASP A 203 -51.94 19.12 1.92
N GLN A 204 -53.09 19.76 1.67
CA GLN A 204 -53.29 21.21 1.72
C GLN A 204 -54.03 21.70 2.92
N ILE A 205 -54.40 20.81 3.87
CA ILE A 205 -55.14 21.15 5.10
C ILE A 205 -54.16 21.26 6.28
N PHE A 206 -54.09 22.48 6.87
CA PHE A 206 -53.28 22.73 8.02
C PHE A 206 -54.18 23.21 9.20
N LEU A 207 -53.97 22.64 10.36
CA LEU A 207 -54.63 23.04 11.60
C LEU A 207 -53.99 24.35 12.12
N LEU A 208 -54.77 25.33 12.42
CA LEU A 208 -54.28 26.57 13.02
C LEU A 208 -54.05 26.37 14.54
N ILE A 209 -52.80 26.42 14.95
CA ILE A 209 -52.45 26.26 16.37
C ILE A 209 -52.47 27.60 17.09
N ASP A 210 -51.73 28.61 16.55
CA ASP A 210 -51.73 29.96 17.18
C ASP A 210 -51.49 31.07 16.14
N ARG A 211 -51.81 32.31 16.56
CA ARG A 211 -51.60 33.53 15.77
C ARG A 211 -50.86 34.54 16.62
N LEU A 212 -49.67 34.91 16.20
CA LEU A 212 -48.74 35.71 16.94
C LEU A 212 -48.31 36.96 16.14
N SER A 213 -47.68 37.90 16.83
CA SER A 213 -46.96 39.01 16.19
C SER A 213 -45.49 38.95 16.58
N VAL A 214 -44.62 39.21 15.63
CA VAL A 214 -43.16 39.23 15.89
C VAL A 214 -42.79 40.21 16.96
N ASN A 215 -42.19 39.71 18.04
CA ASN A 215 -41.62 40.53 19.12
C ASN A 215 -40.48 39.73 19.76
N ASN A 216 -39.47 40.46 20.25
CA ASN A 216 -38.32 39.88 20.94
C ASN A 216 -38.44 39.92 22.45
N ASP A 217 -39.65 39.86 22.98
CA ASP A 217 -39.88 39.74 24.44
C ASP A 217 -39.98 38.26 24.84
N LYS A 218 -39.72 38.03 26.14
CA LYS A 218 -39.72 36.65 26.69
C LYS A 218 -41.10 35.98 26.59
N ASP A 219 -42.17 36.76 26.70
CA ASP A 219 -43.53 36.21 26.69
C ASP A 219 -43.92 35.73 25.29
N THR A 220 -43.56 36.49 24.24
CA THR A 220 -43.78 36.07 22.83
C THR A 220 -42.93 34.84 22.48
N ILE A 221 -41.66 34.80 22.90
CA ILE A 221 -40.78 33.66 22.65
C ILE A 221 -41.31 32.42 23.35
N SER A 222 -41.67 32.52 24.66
CA SER A 222 -42.23 31.38 25.41
C SER A 222 -43.53 30.86 24.76
N ARG A 223 -44.44 31.77 24.38
CA ARG A 223 -45.70 31.42 23.72
C ARG A 223 -45.47 30.78 22.37
N LEU A 224 -44.49 31.24 21.56
CA LEU A 224 -44.12 30.60 20.28
C LEU A 224 -43.56 29.20 20.51
N THR A 225 -42.71 29.03 21.52
CA THR A 225 -42.17 27.73 21.89
C THR A 225 -43.25 26.71 22.24
N ASP A 226 -44.20 27.12 23.13
CA ASP A 226 -45.33 26.28 23.52
C ASP A 226 -46.23 25.94 22.32
N SER A 227 -46.50 26.93 21.46
CA SER A 227 -47.30 26.74 20.23
C SER A 227 -46.58 25.87 19.23
N ALA A 228 -45.25 25.97 19.13
CA ALA A 228 -44.43 25.14 18.24
C ALA A 228 -44.40 23.68 18.71
N GLU A 229 -44.26 23.43 20.03
CA GLU A 229 -44.35 22.09 20.60
C GLU A 229 -45.71 21.43 20.31
N THR A 230 -46.78 22.19 20.48
CA THR A 230 -48.14 21.74 20.14
C THR A 230 -48.28 21.47 18.66
N ALA A 231 -47.77 22.35 17.80
CA ALA A 231 -47.80 22.14 16.34
C ALA A 231 -47.03 20.92 15.89
N PHE A 232 -45.85 20.67 16.46
CA PHE A 232 -45.08 19.45 16.18
C PHE A 232 -45.76 18.17 16.67
N TYR A 233 -46.46 18.27 17.82
CA TYR A 233 -47.21 17.12 18.33
C TYR A 233 -48.39 16.75 17.42
N GLU A 234 -49.22 17.72 17.06
CA GLU A 234 -50.40 17.55 16.19
C GLU A 234 -50.02 17.17 14.77
N GLY A 235 -48.92 17.75 14.24
CA GLY A 235 -48.40 17.46 12.91
C GLY A 235 -47.47 16.24 12.82
N HIS A 236 -47.46 15.41 13.87
CA HIS A 236 -46.57 14.24 13.90
C HIS A 236 -45.10 14.58 13.57
N GLY A 237 -44.64 15.74 14.07
CA GLY A 237 -43.27 16.21 13.85
C GLY A 237 -43.13 17.29 12.78
N GLU A 238 -44.19 17.71 12.16
CA GLU A 238 -44.18 18.76 11.13
C GLU A 238 -44.98 19.99 11.57
N CYS A 239 -44.47 21.17 11.25
CA CYS A 239 -45.21 22.42 11.43
C CYS A 239 -44.79 23.44 10.38
N MET A 240 -45.56 24.53 10.28
CA MET A 240 -45.29 25.60 9.32
C MET A 240 -45.59 26.97 9.96
N LEU A 241 -44.73 27.95 9.72
CA LEU A 241 -44.97 29.35 9.97
C LEU A 241 -45.49 30.04 8.71
N VAL A 242 -46.55 30.81 8.83
CA VAL A 242 -47.15 31.61 7.74
C VAL A 242 -47.11 33.09 8.14
N PHE A 243 -46.40 33.93 7.38
CA PHE A 243 -46.24 35.35 7.62
C PHE A 243 -47.16 36.19 6.77
N PHE A 244 -47.81 37.17 7.39
CA PHE A 244 -48.80 38.06 6.73
C PHE A 244 -48.27 39.50 6.57
N PRO A 245 -48.65 40.21 5.50
CA PRO A 245 -49.64 39.87 4.48
C PRO A 245 -49.06 39.10 3.26
N SER A 246 -47.81 38.78 3.25
CA SER A 246 -47.11 38.19 2.11
C SER A 246 -47.43 36.69 1.86
N ASN A 247 -48.07 36.04 2.81
CA ASN A 247 -48.32 34.58 2.82
C ASN A 247 -47.07 33.76 2.59
N ILE A 248 -45.90 34.21 3.05
CA ILE A 248 -44.66 33.45 2.97
C ILE A 248 -44.72 32.33 3.98
N THR A 249 -44.44 31.11 3.58
CA THR A 249 -44.48 29.92 4.40
C THR A 249 -43.08 29.34 4.62
N TYR A 250 -42.81 28.93 5.84
CA TYR A 250 -41.62 28.17 6.24
C TYR A 250 -42.03 26.86 6.87
N HIS A 251 -41.53 25.75 6.29
CA HIS A 251 -41.79 24.41 6.80
C HIS A 251 -40.71 23.97 7.77
N PHE A 252 -41.13 23.37 8.88
CA PHE A 252 -40.25 22.85 9.92
C PHE A 252 -40.62 21.40 10.19
N SER A 253 -39.63 20.53 10.36
CA SER A 253 -39.82 19.13 10.68
C SER A 253 -38.83 18.71 11.77
N THR A 254 -39.32 17.99 12.78
CA THR A 254 -38.48 17.33 13.76
C THR A 254 -37.91 16.00 13.25
N ARG A 255 -38.34 15.57 12.07
CA ARG A 255 -37.85 14.37 11.38
C ARG A 255 -36.65 14.71 10.52
N PHE A 256 -35.74 13.77 10.40
CA PHE A 256 -34.59 13.92 9.54
C PHE A 256 -34.94 13.47 8.09
N GLU A 257 -35.77 14.28 7.43
CA GLU A 257 -36.36 13.98 6.12
C GLU A 257 -36.32 15.25 5.24
N ALA A 258 -36.09 15.06 3.93
CA ALA A 258 -36.17 16.09 2.92
C ALA A 258 -36.54 15.47 1.57
N ASP A 259 -37.23 16.20 0.70
CA ASP A 259 -37.65 15.76 -0.65
C ASP A 259 -38.35 14.39 -0.66
N GLY A 260 -39.09 14.07 0.40
CA GLY A 260 -39.81 12.79 0.56
C GLY A 260 -38.91 11.59 0.88
N MET A 261 -37.61 11.83 1.15
CA MET A 261 -36.65 10.80 1.57
C MET A 261 -36.34 10.91 3.05
N LYS A 262 -36.20 9.74 3.68
CA LYS A 262 -35.68 9.64 5.05
C LYS A 262 -34.16 9.52 5.03
N PHE A 263 -33.50 10.26 5.89
CA PHE A 263 -32.06 10.23 6.03
C PHE A 263 -31.67 9.62 7.39
N GLU A 264 -30.47 8.99 7.42
CA GLU A 264 -29.86 8.55 8.67
C GLU A 264 -29.06 9.73 9.27
N GLU A 265 -29.21 9.92 10.58
CA GLU A 265 -28.37 10.91 11.27
C GLU A 265 -26.90 10.48 11.22
N PRO A 266 -25.99 11.45 10.96
CA PRO A 266 -24.56 11.15 10.95
C PRO A 266 -24.11 10.51 12.27
N ASN A 267 -23.55 9.31 12.18
CA ASN A 267 -22.98 8.57 13.30
C ASN A 267 -21.73 7.80 12.84
N ASP A 268 -20.93 7.35 13.79
CA ASP A 268 -19.65 6.68 13.52
C ASP A 268 -19.79 5.44 12.60
N ASN A 269 -20.89 4.72 12.74
CA ASN A 269 -21.14 3.49 11.98
C ASN A 269 -21.48 3.77 10.51
N LEU A 270 -22.13 4.90 10.20
CA LEU A 270 -22.43 5.31 8.82
C LEU A 270 -21.15 5.49 8.00
N PHE A 271 -20.05 5.94 8.64
CA PHE A 271 -18.76 6.16 7.98
C PHE A 271 -17.79 4.98 8.15
N SER A 272 -18.24 3.84 8.69
CA SER A 272 -17.40 2.66 8.90
C SER A 272 -17.66 1.60 7.82
N PHE A 273 -16.71 1.40 6.92
CA PHE A 273 -16.78 0.31 5.94
C PHE A 273 -16.57 -1.09 6.56
N ASN A 274 -16.23 -1.18 7.84
CA ASN A 274 -16.17 -2.44 8.59
C ASN A 274 -17.51 -2.75 9.31
N SER A 275 -18.42 -1.77 9.39
CA SER A 275 -19.77 -1.95 9.93
C SER A 275 -20.77 -2.25 8.80
N PRO A 276 -21.69 -3.19 8.97
CA PRO A 276 -22.77 -3.43 7.99
C PRO A 276 -23.65 -2.19 7.75
N LEU A 277 -23.72 -1.26 8.70
CA LEU A 277 -24.49 -0.03 8.58
C LEU A 277 -23.86 0.98 7.63
N GLY A 278 -22.53 1.05 7.54
CA GLY A 278 -21.82 1.99 6.67
C GLY A 278 -21.19 1.36 5.44
N ALA A 279 -21.00 0.03 5.41
CA ALA A 279 -20.40 -0.66 4.29
C ALA A 279 -21.30 -0.65 3.04
N CYS A 280 -20.69 -0.47 1.88
CA CYS A 280 -21.40 -0.64 0.61
C CYS A 280 -22.03 -2.03 0.51
N PRO A 281 -23.33 -2.15 0.25
CA PRO A 281 -24.03 -3.45 0.24
C PRO A 281 -23.56 -4.39 -0.89
N THR A 282 -23.01 -3.84 -1.98
CA THR A 282 -22.54 -4.63 -3.13
C THR A 282 -21.18 -5.27 -2.89
N CYS A 283 -20.24 -4.55 -2.27
CA CYS A 283 -18.87 -5.03 -2.05
C CYS A 283 -18.55 -5.29 -0.56
N GLU A 284 -19.50 -5.12 0.33
CA GLU A 284 -19.36 -5.36 1.76
C GLU A 284 -18.13 -4.65 2.38
N GLY A 285 -17.81 -3.45 1.91
CA GLY A 285 -16.68 -2.66 2.40
C GLY A 285 -15.32 -3.01 1.77
N PHE A 286 -15.26 -3.90 0.78
CA PHE A 286 -14.00 -4.24 0.09
C PHE A 286 -13.59 -3.21 -0.98
N GLY A 287 -14.52 -2.41 -1.49
CA GLY A 287 -14.29 -1.46 -2.59
C GLY A 287 -14.12 -2.11 -3.97
N SER A 288 -14.03 -3.41 -4.03
CA SER A 288 -13.88 -4.20 -5.26
C SER A 288 -14.73 -5.46 -5.21
N ILE A 289 -15.12 -5.95 -6.37
CA ILE A 289 -15.89 -7.18 -6.56
C ILE A 289 -15.19 -8.07 -7.59
N ILE A 290 -15.59 -9.35 -7.64
CA ILE A 290 -15.20 -10.22 -8.75
C ILE A 290 -16.17 -9.98 -9.89
N GLY A 291 -15.75 -9.22 -10.86
CA GLY A 291 -16.51 -8.80 -12.04
C GLY A 291 -15.81 -9.12 -13.35
N ILE A 292 -16.34 -8.59 -14.45
CA ILE A 292 -15.67 -8.62 -15.75
C ILE A 292 -14.60 -7.53 -15.76
N ASP A 293 -13.36 -7.94 -15.93
CA ASP A 293 -12.21 -7.02 -15.90
C ASP A 293 -11.99 -6.38 -17.26
N GLU A 294 -12.13 -5.05 -17.31
CA GLU A 294 -11.92 -4.26 -18.53
C GLU A 294 -10.55 -4.56 -19.16
N LYS A 295 -9.51 -4.70 -18.36
CA LYS A 295 -8.14 -4.98 -18.81
C LYS A 295 -8.00 -6.35 -19.46
N LEU A 296 -8.81 -7.32 -19.06
CA LEU A 296 -8.84 -8.64 -19.67
C LEU A 296 -9.68 -8.66 -20.95
N VAL A 297 -10.74 -7.83 -21.02
CA VAL A 297 -11.61 -7.70 -22.19
C VAL A 297 -10.94 -6.88 -23.28
N ILE A 298 -10.29 -5.79 -22.92
CA ILE A 298 -9.58 -4.87 -23.83
C ILE A 298 -8.10 -4.81 -23.44
N PRO A 299 -7.35 -5.83 -23.83
CA PRO A 299 -5.95 -5.97 -23.45
C PRO A 299 -5.01 -4.97 -24.11
N ASN A 300 -5.35 -4.50 -25.28
CA ASN A 300 -4.58 -3.50 -26.00
C ASN A 300 -5.46 -2.29 -26.33
N THR A 301 -5.26 -1.22 -25.58
CA THR A 301 -6.02 0.02 -25.70
C THR A 301 -5.63 0.84 -26.94
N THR A 302 -4.49 0.53 -27.59
CA THR A 302 -4.05 1.20 -28.83
C THR A 302 -4.78 0.70 -30.07
N LEU A 303 -5.48 -0.44 -29.97
CA LEU A 303 -6.31 -0.96 -31.06
C LEU A 303 -7.68 -0.30 -31.05
N SER A 304 -8.24 -0.13 -32.26
CA SER A 304 -9.63 0.26 -32.45
C SER A 304 -10.57 -0.96 -32.33
N VAL A 305 -11.87 -0.73 -32.25
CA VAL A 305 -12.85 -1.82 -32.28
C VAL A 305 -12.75 -2.60 -33.61
N TYR A 306 -12.51 -1.89 -34.71
CA TYR A 306 -12.31 -2.51 -36.03
C TYR A 306 -11.08 -3.40 -36.05
N ASP A 307 -9.96 -2.98 -35.44
CA ASP A 307 -8.71 -3.74 -35.35
C ASP A 307 -8.78 -4.87 -34.32
N GLY A 308 -9.88 -4.97 -33.57
CA GLY A 308 -10.12 -6.05 -32.62
C GLY A 308 -9.63 -5.77 -31.20
N CYS A 309 -9.81 -4.56 -30.65
CA CYS A 309 -9.47 -4.27 -29.26
C CYS A 309 -10.22 -5.14 -28.26
N VAL A 310 -11.45 -5.59 -28.61
CA VAL A 310 -12.29 -6.42 -27.72
C VAL A 310 -11.92 -7.90 -27.86
N GLN A 311 -11.10 -8.39 -26.92
CA GLN A 311 -10.53 -9.74 -26.96
C GLN A 311 -11.56 -10.87 -26.92
N CYS A 312 -12.68 -10.69 -26.23
CA CYS A 312 -13.74 -11.69 -26.13
C CYS A 312 -14.53 -11.86 -27.45
N TRP A 313 -14.39 -10.93 -28.41
CA TRP A 313 -15.02 -11.02 -29.73
C TRP A 313 -14.12 -11.63 -30.80
N HIS A 314 -12.99 -12.24 -30.42
CA HIS A 314 -12.09 -12.92 -31.35
C HIS A 314 -12.52 -14.35 -31.68
N GLY A 315 -12.12 -14.85 -32.87
CA GLY A 315 -12.42 -16.18 -33.38
C GLY A 315 -13.67 -16.24 -34.25
N GLU A 316 -13.84 -17.33 -35.01
CA GLU A 316 -14.89 -17.47 -36.03
C GLU A 316 -16.35 -17.27 -35.49
N LYS A 317 -16.61 -17.83 -34.31
CA LYS A 317 -17.96 -17.74 -33.72
C LYS A 317 -18.23 -16.39 -33.04
N MET A 318 -17.25 -15.89 -32.30
CA MET A 318 -17.42 -14.67 -31.49
C MET A 318 -17.11 -13.40 -32.31
N GLY A 319 -16.36 -13.51 -33.41
CA GLY A 319 -16.11 -12.40 -34.33
C GLY A 319 -17.37 -11.80 -34.97
N LYS A 320 -18.47 -12.56 -34.97
CA LYS A 320 -19.77 -12.04 -35.39
C LYS A 320 -20.23 -10.84 -34.56
N TRP A 321 -19.93 -10.82 -33.28
CA TRP A 321 -20.24 -9.71 -32.37
C TRP A 321 -19.52 -8.43 -32.79
N LYS A 322 -18.20 -8.53 -33.10
CA LYS A 322 -17.44 -7.39 -33.63
C LYS A 322 -18.04 -6.85 -34.93
N ASN A 323 -18.30 -7.74 -35.90
CA ASN A 323 -18.82 -7.34 -37.19
C ASN A 323 -20.20 -6.69 -37.09
N GLU A 324 -21.05 -7.25 -36.23
CA GLU A 324 -22.40 -6.72 -36.01
C GLU A 324 -22.36 -5.39 -35.26
N PHE A 325 -21.46 -5.25 -34.24
CA PHE A 325 -21.25 -3.97 -33.57
C PHE A 325 -20.80 -2.89 -34.58
N CYS A 326 -19.78 -3.18 -35.38
CA CYS A 326 -19.26 -2.24 -36.37
C CYS A 326 -20.34 -1.83 -37.39
N ARG A 327 -21.25 -2.74 -37.78
CA ARG A 327 -22.36 -2.47 -38.69
C ARG A 327 -23.38 -1.53 -38.05
N ARG A 328 -23.76 -1.76 -36.77
CA ARG A 328 -24.78 -0.96 -36.07
C ARG A 328 -24.22 0.38 -35.61
N ALA A 329 -22.96 0.43 -35.25
CA ALA A 329 -22.27 1.60 -34.71
C ALA A 329 -22.30 2.82 -35.67
N ALA A 330 -22.43 2.57 -36.99
CA ALA A 330 -22.56 3.64 -38.00
C ALA A 330 -23.81 4.50 -37.82
N GLN A 331 -24.91 3.95 -37.28
CA GLN A 331 -26.14 4.70 -37.04
C GLN A 331 -26.04 5.69 -35.89
N ASP A 332 -25.17 5.41 -34.93
CA ASP A 332 -24.95 6.23 -33.72
C ASP A 332 -23.65 7.05 -33.80
N ASN A 333 -23.03 7.17 -34.99
CA ASN A 333 -21.77 7.88 -35.22
C ASN A 333 -20.62 7.43 -34.30
N PHE A 334 -20.58 6.16 -33.91
CA PHE A 334 -19.48 5.62 -33.09
C PHE A 334 -18.21 5.47 -33.95
N PRO A 335 -17.03 5.97 -33.46
CA PRO A 335 -15.80 5.99 -34.26
C PRO A 335 -15.07 4.63 -34.19
N ILE A 336 -15.48 3.65 -34.99
CA ILE A 336 -14.98 2.27 -34.99
C ILE A 336 -13.47 2.13 -35.27
N PHE A 337 -12.83 3.09 -35.92
CA PHE A 337 -11.40 3.12 -36.26
C PHE A 337 -10.54 3.86 -35.23
N LYS A 338 -11.17 4.53 -34.26
CA LYS A 338 -10.47 5.28 -33.23
C LYS A 338 -9.92 4.32 -32.17
N PRO A 339 -8.63 4.42 -31.77
CA PRO A 339 -8.07 3.63 -30.68
C PRO A 339 -8.91 3.74 -29.40
N TYR A 340 -9.07 2.64 -28.68
CA TYR A 340 -9.85 2.60 -27.44
C TYR A 340 -9.38 3.63 -26.40
N LEU A 341 -8.06 3.86 -26.31
CA LEU A 341 -7.45 4.86 -25.43
C LEU A 341 -8.00 6.29 -25.69
N GLU A 342 -8.26 6.60 -26.96
CA GLU A 342 -8.71 7.94 -27.39
C GLU A 342 -10.24 8.11 -27.34
N LEU A 343 -10.98 7.04 -27.09
CA LEU A 343 -12.43 7.09 -26.97
C LEU A 343 -12.83 7.94 -25.75
N SER A 344 -13.78 8.84 -25.93
CA SER A 344 -14.41 9.59 -24.85
C SER A 344 -15.20 8.66 -23.93
N ARG A 345 -15.49 9.13 -22.71
CA ARG A 345 -16.28 8.35 -21.75
C ARG A 345 -17.62 7.89 -22.32
N LYS A 346 -18.30 8.77 -23.06
CA LYS A 346 -19.57 8.44 -23.74
C LYS A 346 -19.42 7.34 -24.78
N GLU A 347 -18.34 7.40 -25.59
CA GLU A 347 -18.04 6.37 -26.59
C GLU A 347 -17.69 5.03 -25.92
N LYS A 348 -16.94 5.04 -24.82
CA LYS A 348 -16.69 3.84 -24.03
C LYS A 348 -17.99 3.25 -23.46
N ASP A 349 -18.86 4.08 -22.91
CA ASP A 349 -20.16 3.64 -22.40
C ASP A 349 -21.03 3.00 -23.49
N MET A 350 -20.99 3.52 -24.72
CA MET A 350 -21.69 2.93 -25.88
C MET A 350 -21.16 1.53 -26.22
N LEU A 351 -19.86 1.31 -26.15
CA LEU A 351 -19.26 0.00 -26.41
C LEU A 351 -19.56 -1.02 -25.29
N TRP A 352 -19.56 -0.57 -24.05
CA TRP A 352 -19.80 -1.42 -22.88
C TRP A 352 -21.27 -1.71 -22.65
N HIS A 353 -22.11 -0.68 -22.62
CA HIS A 353 -23.50 -0.76 -22.15
C HIS A 353 -24.54 -0.69 -23.27
N GLY A 354 -24.10 -0.55 -24.54
CA GLY A 354 -24.96 -0.56 -25.72
C GLY A 354 -25.13 0.82 -26.39
N LEU A 355 -25.40 0.76 -27.68
CA LEU A 355 -25.58 1.92 -28.53
C LEU A 355 -26.86 2.68 -28.14
N PRO A 356 -26.91 4.04 -28.28
CA PRO A 356 -28.10 4.83 -27.97
C PRO A 356 -29.34 4.36 -28.70
N SER A 357 -29.23 3.95 -29.97
CA SER A 357 -30.31 3.37 -30.77
C SER A 357 -30.85 2.02 -30.25
N GLU A 358 -30.13 1.40 -29.35
CA GLU A 358 -30.45 0.07 -28.81
C GLU A 358 -30.90 0.08 -27.35
N LYS A 359 -30.76 1.22 -26.64
CA LYS A 359 -31.07 1.31 -25.18
C LYS A 359 -32.50 0.90 -24.80
N GLN A 360 -33.46 0.97 -25.74
CA GLN A 360 -34.83 0.55 -25.51
C GLN A 360 -35.08 -0.92 -25.88
N LYS A 361 -34.08 -1.62 -26.46
CA LYS A 361 -34.21 -3.03 -26.81
C LYS A 361 -33.87 -3.90 -25.62
N ASP A 362 -34.37 -5.14 -25.62
CA ASP A 362 -33.93 -6.17 -24.68
C ASP A 362 -32.41 -6.36 -24.81
N ILE A 363 -31.72 -6.65 -23.69
CA ILE A 363 -30.28 -6.85 -23.66
C ILE A 363 -29.82 -7.95 -24.63
N HIS A 364 -30.68 -8.92 -24.94
CA HIS A 364 -30.42 -9.99 -25.90
C HIS A 364 -30.38 -9.52 -27.36
N ASP A 365 -31.04 -8.43 -27.66
CA ASP A 365 -31.07 -7.83 -28.99
C ASP A 365 -30.02 -6.73 -29.18
N GLN A 366 -29.32 -6.36 -28.10
CA GLN A 366 -28.23 -5.38 -28.12
C GLN A 366 -26.91 -6.04 -28.53
N VAL A 367 -26.03 -5.21 -29.10
CA VAL A 367 -24.66 -5.64 -29.40
C VAL A 367 -23.69 -4.77 -28.59
N SER A 368 -23.36 -5.24 -27.39
CA SER A 368 -22.44 -4.59 -26.46
C SER A 368 -21.59 -5.62 -25.73
N ILE A 369 -20.58 -5.16 -25.00
CA ILE A 369 -19.78 -6.06 -24.16
C ILE A 369 -20.66 -6.68 -23.07
N ASP A 370 -21.54 -5.91 -22.45
CA ASP A 370 -22.46 -6.41 -21.42
C ASP A 370 -23.42 -7.46 -21.96
N ALA A 371 -24.01 -7.20 -23.13
CA ALA A 371 -24.88 -8.16 -23.79
C ALA A 371 -24.16 -9.48 -24.13
N PHE A 372 -22.89 -9.38 -24.56
CA PHE A 372 -22.05 -10.55 -24.79
C PHE A 372 -21.84 -11.36 -23.50
N PHE A 373 -21.47 -10.72 -22.39
CA PHE A 373 -21.27 -11.45 -21.13
C PHE A 373 -22.58 -11.93 -20.51
N GLN A 374 -23.69 -11.27 -20.75
CA GLN A 374 -25.01 -11.81 -20.37
C GLN A 374 -25.30 -13.12 -21.13
N MET A 375 -25.09 -13.16 -22.44
CA MET A 375 -25.19 -14.39 -23.22
C MET A 375 -24.26 -15.49 -22.70
N VAL A 376 -22.99 -15.15 -22.38
CA VAL A 376 -22.03 -16.09 -21.78
C VAL A 376 -22.53 -16.61 -20.42
N LYS A 377 -23.11 -15.76 -19.58
CA LYS A 377 -23.66 -16.09 -18.27
C LYS A 377 -24.82 -17.11 -18.36
N GLU A 378 -25.72 -16.91 -19.30
CA GLU A 378 -26.86 -17.78 -19.53
C GLU A 378 -26.47 -19.16 -20.09
N ASN A 379 -25.37 -19.22 -20.83
CA ASN A 379 -24.87 -20.46 -21.40
C ASN A 379 -23.83 -21.19 -20.53
N GLN A 380 -23.65 -20.79 -19.25
CA GLN A 380 -22.65 -21.39 -18.35
C GLN A 380 -22.85 -22.88 -18.05
N TYR A 381 -24.01 -23.46 -18.38
CA TYR A 381 -24.20 -24.91 -18.34
C TYR A 381 -23.24 -25.66 -19.29
N LYS A 382 -22.72 -25.01 -20.32
CA LYS A 382 -21.66 -25.56 -21.21
C LYS A 382 -20.26 -25.19 -20.69
N ILE A 383 -19.37 -26.16 -20.61
CA ILE A 383 -17.99 -26.00 -20.09
C ILE A 383 -17.25 -24.84 -20.76
N GLN A 384 -17.37 -24.69 -22.08
CA GLN A 384 -16.68 -23.64 -22.86
C GLN A 384 -17.04 -22.23 -22.40
N TYR A 385 -18.30 -21.97 -22.04
CA TYR A 385 -18.73 -20.65 -21.56
C TYR A 385 -18.33 -20.40 -20.09
N ARG A 386 -18.23 -21.45 -19.26
CA ARG A 386 -17.64 -21.33 -17.91
C ARG A 386 -16.17 -20.96 -17.98
N VAL A 387 -15.40 -21.60 -18.84
CA VAL A 387 -13.97 -21.28 -19.05
C VAL A 387 -13.83 -19.86 -19.61
N MET A 388 -14.70 -19.47 -20.56
CA MET A 388 -14.71 -18.11 -21.10
C MET A 388 -14.99 -17.08 -20.01
N MET A 389 -16.03 -17.28 -19.19
CA MET A 389 -16.35 -16.39 -18.08
C MET A 389 -15.19 -16.28 -17.09
N SER A 390 -14.57 -17.40 -16.72
CA SER A 390 -13.42 -17.42 -15.79
C SER A 390 -12.21 -16.67 -16.34
N ARG A 391 -11.98 -16.68 -17.65
CA ARG A 391 -10.86 -16.00 -18.32
C ARG A 391 -10.96 -14.47 -18.21
N TYR A 392 -12.16 -13.91 -18.20
CA TYR A 392 -12.40 -12.46 -18.18
C TYR A 392 -12.86 -11.94 -16.81
N ARG A 393 -12.96 -12.82 -15.80
CA ARG A 393 -13.21 -12.40 -14.42
C ARG A 393 -11.92 -11.98 -13.73
N GLY A 394 -12.00 -10.81 -13.08
CA GLY A 394 -10.93 -10.26 -12.28
C GLY A 394 -11.49 -9.46 -11.10
N ARG A 395 -10.61 -8.89 -10.30
CA ARG A 395 -10.98 -7.91 -9.29
C ARG A 395 -11.22 -6.57 -9.98
N THR A 396 -12.48 -6.13 -9.96
CA THR A 396 -12.90 -4.85 -10.54
C THR A 396 -13.36 -3.89 -9.44
N VAL A 397 -13.27 -2.60 -9.70
CA VAL A 397 -13.81 -1.58 -8.81
C VAL A 397 -15.32 -1.81 -8.66
N CYS A 398 -15.84 -1.70 -7.44
CA CYS A 398 -17.26 -1.87 -7.19
C CYS A 398 -18.08 -0.82 -7.96
N PRO A 399 -19.07 -1.23 -8.77
CA PRO A 399 -19.86 -0.29 -9.59
C PRO A 399 -20.76 0.63 -8.76
N THR A 400 -21.09 0.24 -7.53
CA THR A 400 -21.98 1.00 -6.64
C THR A 400 -21.23 2.09 -5.88
N CYS A 401 -20.12 1.73 -5.22
CA CYS A 401 -19.37 2.68 -4.40
C CYS A 401 -18.13 3.25 -5.12
N HIS A 402 -17.83 2.84 -6.33
CA HIS A 402 -16.67 3.30 -7.11
C HIS A 402 -15.33 3.25 -6.35
N GLY A 403 -15.18 2.25 -5.46
CA GLY A 403 -13.96 2.06 -4.66
C GLY A 403 -13.97 2.73 -3.29
N THR A 404 -14.95 3.58 -2.97
CA THR A 404 -15.03 4.30 -1.69
C THR A 404 -15.39 3.41 -0.50
N ARG A 405 -15.92 2.20 -0.74
CA ARG A 405 -16.28 1.17 0.25
C ARG A 405 -17.49 1.47 1.11
N LEU A 406 -17.95 2.71 1.14
CA LEU A 406 -19.10 3.16 1.93
C LEU A 406 -20.39 3.10 1.14
N LYS A 407 -21.51 3.11 1.86
CA LYS A 407 -22.83 3.37 1.29
C LYS A 407 -22.87 4.77 0.67
N GLN A 408 -23.78 4.96 -0.27
CA GLN A 408 -23.95 6.25 -0.94
C GLN A 408 -24.40 7.35 0.03
N GLU A 409 -25.18 7.01 1.04
CA GLU A 409 -25.67 7.91 2.08
C GLU A 409 -24.54 8.61 2.84
N ALA A 410 -23.41 7.95 3.03
CA ALA A 410 -22.23 8.54 3.65
C ALA A 410 -21.64 9.71 2.83
N SER A 411 -21.85 9.73 1.51
CA SER A 411 -21.39 10.81 0.63
C SER A 411 -22.29 12.05 0.65
N TRP A 412 -23.50 11.93 1.17
CA TRP A 412 -24.41 13.06 1.34
C TRP A 412 -24.05 13.93 2.55
N VAL A 413 -23.26 13.38 3.48
CA VAL A 413 -22.76 14.16 4.63
C VAL A 413 -21.49 14.88 4.23
N LYS A 414 -21.45 16.19 4.39
CA LYS A 414 -20.38 17.06 3.93
C LYS A 414 -19.90 18.02 5.02
N ILE A 415 -18.61 18.35 4.97
CA ILE A 415 -17.99 19.46 5.69
C ILE A 415 -17.40 20.39 4.64
N GLN A 416 -17.85 21.64 4.59
CA GLN A 416 -17.49 22.61 3.53
C GLN A 416 -17.61 22.05 2.11
N GLY A 417 -18.68 21.34 1.81
CA GLY A 417 -18.98 20.80 0.49
C GLY A 417 -18.27 19.50 0.14
N MET A 418 -17.32 19.03 0.98
CA MET A 418 -16.59 17.77 0.76
C MET A 418 -17.12 16.65 1.62
N SER A 419 -17.34 15.48 1.04
CA SER A 419 -17.70 14.26 1.75
C SER A 419 -16.46 13.53 2.27
N ILE A 420 -16.63 12.59 3.20
CA ILE A 420 -15.53 11.74 3.68
C ILE A 420 -14.93 10.92 2.52
N THR A 421 -15.75 10.51 1.55
CA THR A 421 -15.32 9.75 0.37
C THR A 421 -14.43 10.58 -0.54
N ASP A 422 -14.70 11.88 -0.69
CA ASP A 422 -13.85 12.78 -1.48
C ASP A 422 -12.50 13.00 -0.79
N LEU A 423 -12.51 13.21 0.54
CA LEU A 423 -11.30 13.46 1.30
C LEU A 423 -10.33 12.27 1.30
N VAL A 424 -10.82 11.03 1.40
CA VAL A 424 -9.94 9.85 1.45
C VAL A 424 -9.31 9.49 0.11
N GLU A 425 -9.87 9.99 -1.00
CA GLU A 425 -9.29 9.85 -2.34
C GLU A 425 -8.27 10.93 -2.68
N MET A 426 -8.22 12.01 -1.91
CA MET A 426 -7.22 13.06 -2.11
C MET A 426 -5.82 12.57 -1.75
N PRO A 427 -4.76 12.98 -2.50
CA PRO A 427 -3.39 12.89 -2.03
C PRO A 427 -3.22 13.60 -0.68
N ILE A 428 -2.42 13.02 0.20
CA ILE A 428 -2.21 13.54 1.57
C ILE A 428 -1.75 14.99 1.57
N VAL A 429 -0.96 15.41 0.59
CA VAL A 429 -0.51 16.81 0.45
C VAL A 429 -1.70 17.76 0.23
N ASN A 430 -2.66 17.39 -0.63
CA ASN A 430 -3.85 18.19 -0.91
C ASN A 430 -4.83 18.14 0.28
N LEU A 431 -4.97 16.97 0.89
CA LEU A 431 -5.79 16.78 2.08
C LEU A 431 -5.30 17.68 3.24
N LYS A 432 -3.98 17.74 3.46
CA LYS A 432 -3.39 18.64 4.47
C LYS A 432 -3.67 20.11 4.16
N GLN A 433 -3.57 20.49 2.89
CA GLN A 433 -3.89 21.87 2.46
C GLN A 433 -5.36 22.19 2.74
N TRP A 434 -6.28 21.29 2.38
CA TRP A 434 -7.71 21.45 2.65
C TRP A 434 -8.01 21.65 4.14
N PHE A 435 -7.38 20.85 5.03
CA PHE A 435 -7.54 21.03 6.48
C PHE A 435 -6.96 22.34 7.01
N ASN A 436 -5.92 22.88 6.39
CA ASN A 436 -5.36 24.19 6.77
C ASN A 436 -6.25 25.35 6.31
N GLU A 437 -7.00 25.19 5.21
CA GLU A 437 -7.93 26.17 4.65
C GLU A 437 -9.35 26.05 5.23
N LEU A 438 -9.61 25.02 6.05
CA LEU A 438 -10.91 24.73 6.63
C LEU A 438 -11.34 25.85 7.59
N THR A 439 -12.47 26.48 7.27
CA THR A 439 -13.09 27.50 8.11
C THR A 439 -14.38 26.97 8.71
N LEU A 440 -14.45 26.90 10.03
CA LEU A 440 -15.62 26.42 10.77
C LEU A 440 -16.19 27.57 11.62
N ASN A 441 -17.49 27.49 11.92
CA ASN A 441 -18.09 28.36 12.90
C ASN A 441 -17.51 28.05 14.31
N GLU A 442 -17.71 28.97 15.28
CA GLU A 442 -17.15 28.84 16.64
C GLU A 442 -17.58 27.55 17.33
N HIS A 443 -18.82 27.14 17.17
CA HIS A 443 -19.37 25.91 17.77
C HIS A 443 -18.70 24.66 17.20
N ASP A 444 -18.67 24.49 15.89
CA ASP A 444 -18.07 23.35 15.22
C ASP A 444 -16.55 23.29 15.44
N GLN A 445 -15.90 24.48 15.55
CA GLN A 445 -14.49 24.58 15.87
C GLN A 445 -14.18 24.07 17.29
N GLN A 446 -15.03 24.38 18.28
CA GLN A 446 -14.87 23.88 19.65
C GLN A 446 -15.04 22.35 19.71
N ILE A 447 -16.07 21.81 19.05
CA ILE A 447 -16.35 20.36 18.99
C ILE A 447 -15.22 19.64 18.28
N GLY A 448 -14.77 20.14 17.12
CA GLY A 448 -13.76 19.51 16.27
C GLY A 448 -12.31 19.72 16.72
N LYS A 449 -12.03 20.63 17.65
CA LYS A 449 -10.66 21.09 17.98
C LYS A 449 -9.66 19.98 18.19
N ARG A 450 -9.98 19.00 19.05
CA ARG A 450 -9.08 17.88 19.37
C ARG A 450 -8.90 16.97 18.15
N LEU A 451 -9.99 16.65 17.43
CA LEU A 451 -9.96 15.80 16.25
C LEU A 451 -9.13 16.42 15.13
N LEU A 452 -9.33 17.71 14.88
CA LEU A 452 -8.57 18.48 13.88
C LEU A 452 -7.08 18.54 14.23
N THR A 453 -6.73 18.71 15.51
CA THR A 453 -5.33 18.68 15.95
C THR A 453 -4.69 17.34 15.67
N GLU A 454 -5.35 16.23 16.02
CA GLU A 454 -4.84 14.87 15.80
C GLU A 454 -4.71 14.54 14.31
N ILE A 455 -5.72 14.87 13.50
CA ILE A 455 -5.67 14.68 12.03
C ILE A 455 -4.51 15.48 11.46
N ASN A 456 -4.39 16.76 11.81
CA ASN A 456 -3.34 17.63 11.30
C ASN A 456 -1.92 17.15 11.65
N ASN A 457 -1.72 16.69 12.88
CA ASN A 457 -0.43 16.16 13.31
C ASN A 457 -0.04 14.90 12.53
N ARG A 458 -0.97 13.94 12.39
CA ARG A 458 -0.74 12.70 11.66
C ARG A 458 -0.50 12.93 10.17
N LEU A 459 -1.25 13.84 9.55
CA LEU A 459 -1.03 14.24 8.16
C LEU A 459 0.36 14.87 7.99
N GLN A 460 0.79 15.71 8.95
CA GLN A 460 2.11 16.31 8.93
C GLN A 460 3.21 15.26 9.03
N PHE A 461 3.07 14.27 9.92
CA PHE A 461 4.05 13.18 10.01
C PHE A 461 4.16 12.38 8.71
N LEU A 462 3.04 12.13 8.01
CA LEU A 462 3.06 11.46 6.71
C LEU A 462 3.79 12.31 5.64
N LEU A 463 3.64 13.62 5.68
CA LEU A 463 4.38 14.53 4.80
C LEU A 463 5.87 14.55 5.13
N ASP A 464 6.21 14.59 6.42
CA ASP A 464 7.60 14.62 6.89
C ASP A 464 8.37 13.35 6.47
N VAL A 465 7.71 12.18 6.41
CA VAL A 465 8.32 10.93 5.91
C VAL A 465 8.21 10.74 4.38
N GLY A 466 7.77 11.76 3.64
CA GLY A 466 7.73 11.72 2.18
C GLY A 466 6.57 10.92 1.56
N LEU A 467 5.48 10.67 2.29
CA LEU A 467 4.32 9.90 1.82
C LEU A 467 3.16 10.78 1.30
N GLY A 468 3.42 12.05 0.98
CA GLY A 468 2.41 13.02 0.55
C GLY A 468 1.64 12.66 -0.71
N TYR A 469 2.17 11.80 -1.56
CA TYR A 469 1.54 11.32 -2.79
C TYR A 469 0.51 10.20 -2.58
N LEU A 470 0.49 9.57 -1.40
CA LEU A 470 -0.49 8.52 -1.09
C LEU A 470 -1.88 9.11 -0.83
N THR A 471 -2.90 8.27 -0.98
CA THR A 471 -4.27 8.57 -0.57
C THR A 471 -4.64 7.74 0.66
N LEU A 472 -5.56 8.23 1.50
CA LEU A 472 -5.99 7.49 2.69
C LEU A 472 -6.74 6.19 2.35
N ASN A 473 -7.40 6.13 1.17
CA ASN A 473 -8.13 4.93 0.71
C ASN A 473 -7.21 3.87 0.09
N ARG A 474 -5.92 4.15 -0.14
CA ARG A 474 -5.00 3.15 -0.70
C ARG A 474 -4.89 1.92 0.21
N GLN A 475 -5.02 0.74 -0.37
CA GLN A 475 -4.96 -0.53 0.35
C GLN A 475 -3.55 -0.81 0.88
N SER A 476 -3.45 -1.23 2.14
CA SER A 476 -2.17 -1.52 2.79
C SER A 476 -1.37 -2.65 2.11
N ASN A 477 -2.05 -3.62 1.50
CA ASN A 477 -1.41 -4.72 0.77
C ASN A 477 -0.81 -4.31 -0.59
N THR A 478 -1.07 -3.08 -1.05
CA THR A 478 -0.49 -2.52 -2.29
C THR A 478 0.72 -1.64 -2.03
N LEU A 479 1.07 -1.44 -0.78
CA LEU A 479 2.22 -0.64 -0.36
C LEU A 479 3.52 -1.43 -0.52
N SER A 480 4.60 -0.71 -0.83
CA SER A 480 5.94 -1.27 -0.73
C SER A 480 6.35 -1.49 0.74
N GLY A 481 7.37 -2.30 0.99
CA GLY A 481 7.90 -2.53 2.34
C GLY A 481 8.30 -1.22 3.02
N GLY A 482 9.03 -0.34 2.31
CA GLY A 482 9.43 0.97 2.83
C GLY A 482 8.26 1.92 3.09
N GLU A 483 7.23 1.95 2.23
CA GLU A 483 6.00 2.74 2.48
C GLU A 483 5.29 2.26 3.75
N SER A 484 5.15 0.94 3.92
CA SER A 484 4.52 0.34 5.11
C SER A 484 5.31 0.66 6.38
N GLN A 485 6.63 0.56 6.34
CA GLN A 485 7.50 0.89 7.47
C GLN A 485 7.38 2.36 7.89
N ARG A 486 7.37 3.28 6.93
CA ARG A 486 7.19 4.71 7.19
C ARG A 486 5.82 5.04 7.77
N ILE A 487 4.75 4.35 7.32
CA ILE A 487 3.42 4.47 7.94
C ILE A 487 3.48 4.03 9.41
N ASN A 488 4.12 2.90 9.72
CA ASN A 488 4.29 2.43 11.09
C ASN A 488 5.10 3.43 11.95
N LEU A 489 6.13 4.05 11.37
CA LEU A 489 6.90 5.09 12.03
C LEU A 489 6.03 6.31 12.37
N THR A 490 5.17 6.77 11.45
CA THR A 490 4.26 7.90 11.73
C THR A 490 3.26 7.60 12.83
N THR A 491 2.77 6.38 12.90
CA THR A 491 1.87 5.93 13.98
C THR A 491 2.59 5.95 15.33
N SER A 492 3.85 5.51 15.37
CA SER A 492 4.69 5.54 16.58
C SER A 492 4.98 6.96 17.05
N LEU A 493 5.23 7.90 16.13
CA LEU A 493 5.38 9.33 16.44
C LEU A 493 4.09 9.93 17.02
N GLY A 494 2.94 9.54 16.48
CA GLY A 494 1.63 9.97 16.96
C GLY A 494 1.30 9.50 18.39
N SER A 495 1.93 8.41 18.86
CA SER A 495 1.72 7.87 20.22
C SER A 495 2.39 8.69 21.33
N SER A 496 3.30 9.62 20.98
CA SER A 496 4.02 10.50 21.93
C SER A 496 4.70 9.76 23.09
N LEU A 497 5.15 8.53 22.88
CA LEU A 497 5.86 7.75 23.89
C LEU A 497 7.25 8.35 24.15
N VAL A 498 7.61 8.49 25.41
CA VAL A 498 8.88 9.06 25.87
C VAL A 498 9.68 8.02 26.64
N GLY A 499 11.03 8.09 26.55
CA GLY A 499 11.91 7.18 27.30
C GLY A 499 11.90 5.74 26.77
N SER A 500 11.51 5.52 25.53
CA SER A 500 11.47 4.21 24.87
C SER A 500 12.69 3.99 23.96
N LEU A 501 12.96 2.72 23.60
CA LEU A 501 13.94 2.32 22.59
C LEU A 501 13.20 1.99 21.30
N TYR A 502 13.42 2.78 20.26
CA TYR A 502 12.93 2.50 18.92
C TYR A 502 14.03 1.79 18.13
N ILE A 503 13.71 0.65 17.54
CA ILE A 503 14.62 -0.12 16.70
C ILE A 503 14.03 -0.20 15.30
N LEU A 504 14.73 0.34 14.30
CA LEU A 504 14.31 0.38 12.92
C LEU A 504 15.24 -0.47 12.04
N ASP A 505 14.65 -1.23 11.12
CA ASP A 505 15.38 -2.06 10.16
C ASP A 505 15.41 -1.38 8.80
N GLU A 506 16.57 -0.87 8.41
CA GLU A 506 16.85 -0.25 7.11
C GLU A 506 15.74 0.73 6.63
N PRO A 507 15.41 1.77 7.40
CA PRO A 507 14.28 2.64 7.08
C PRO A 507 14.51 3.54 5.84
N SER A 508 15.73 3.64 5.32
CA SER A 508 16.07 4.38 4.11
C SER A 508 15.80 3.60 2.81
N ILE A 509 15.36 2.34 2.89
CA ILE A 509 15.14 1.48 1.72
C ILE A 509 14.19 2.12 0.70
N GLY A 510 14.62 2.11 -0.57
CA GLY A 510 13.83 2.65 -1.68
C GLY A 510 13.59 4.16 -1.62
N LEU A 511 14.36 4.86 -0.78
CA LEU A 511 14.33 6.32 -0.68
C LEU A 511 15.35 6.96 -1.60
N HIS A 512 14.94 8.04 -2.22
CA HIS A 512 15.85 8.99 -2.81
C HIS A 512 16.56 9.80 -1.69
N SER A 513 17.81 10.24 -1.89
CA SER A 513 18.59 11.01 -0.90
C SER A 513 17.83 12.20 -0.30
N ARG A 514 16.99 12.89 -1.09
CA ARG A 514 16.09 13.95 -0.60
C ARG A 514 15.13 13.45 0.49
N ASP A 515 14.57 12.27 0.29
CA ASP A 515 13.57 11.70 1.21
C ASP A 515 14.29 11.08 2.43
N THR A 516 15.52 10.56 2.26
CA THR A 516 16.39 10.11 3.37
C THR A 516 16.71 11.26 4.33
N GLN A 517 16.99 12.46 3.83
CA GLN A 517 17.23 13.64 4.68
C GLN A 517 16.00 14.00 5.53
N ARG A 518 14.81 13.98 4.95
CA ARG A 518 13.55 14.18 5.69
C ARG A 518 13.36 13.12 6.77
N LEU A 519 13.62 11.85 6.46
CA LEU A 519 13.55 10.77 7.43
C LEU A 519 14.51 10.98 8.59
N ILE A 520 15.75 11.42 8.33
CA ILE A 520 16.74 11.76 9.37
C ILE A 520 16.19 12.84 10.31
N GLU A 521 15.56 13.88 9.78
CA GLU A 521 14.93 14.93 10.60
C GLU A 521 13.84 14.38 11.50
N VAL A 522 13.04 13.46 10.99
CA VAL A 522 11.98 12.78 11.75
C VAL A 522 12.57 11.94 12.88
N LEU A 523 13.62 11.17 12.62
CA LEU A 523 14.31 10.36 13.64
C LEU A 523 14.96 11.24 14.72
N LYS A 524 15.54 12.39 14.34
CA LYS A 524 16.05 13.37 15.28
C LYS A 524 14.96 14.03 16.13
N LYS A 525 13.78 14.31 15.55
CA LYS A 525 12.61 14.74 16.33
C LYS A 525 12.19 13.68 17.35
N LEU A 526 12.16 12.40 16.95
CA LEU A 526 11.84 11.29 17.85
C LEU A 526 12.85 11.16 19.01
N GLN A 527 14.14 11.34 18.71
CA GLN A 527 15.22 11.40 19.69
C GLN A 527 15.04 12.60 20.65
N ALA A 528 14.74 13.79 20.13
CA ALA A 528 14.56 15.01 20.92
C ALA A 528 13.41 14.90 21.95
N LEU A 529 12.45 14.01 21.73
CA LEU A 529 11.39 13.67 22.70
C LEU A 529 11.93 12.84 23.90
N GLY A 530 13.23 12.55 23.96
CA GLY A 530 13.85 11.77 25.03
C GLY A 530 13.83 10.26 24.79
N ASN A 531 13.77 9.82 23.54
CA ASN A 531 13.83 8.42 23.14
C ASN A 531 15.26 8.03 22.68
N THR A 532 15.58 6.76 22.81
CA THR A 532 16.73 6.16 22.17
C THR A 532 16.30 5.61 20.82
N VAL A 533 16.95 6.05 19.75
CA VAL A 533 16.62 5.62 18.38
C VAL A 533 17.77 4.81 17.83
N MET A 534 17.54 3.55 17.57
CA MET A 534 18.54 2.61 17.03
C MET A 534 18.13 2.20 15.62
N VAL A 535 19.03 2.36 14.66
CA VAL A 535 18.77 2.09 13.26
C VAL A 535 19.81 1.10 12.73
N VAL A 536 19.36 -0.01 12.18
CA VAL A 536 20.23 -0.90 11.40
C VAL A 536 20.26 -0.34 9.98
N GLU A 537 21.43 0.08 9.50
CA GLU A 537 21.52 0.82 8.24
C GLU A 537 22.83 0.63 7.48
N HIS A 538 22.73 0.90 6.16
CA HIS A 538 23.85 0.90 5.22
C HIS A 538 23.99 2.22 4.46
N ASP A 539 22.98 3.08 4.54
CA ASP A 539 22.96 4.37 3.84
C ASP A 539 23.99 5.33 4.47
N LYS A 540 24.83 5.95 3.62
CA LYS A 540 25.88 6.87 4.03
C LYS A 540 25.35 8.11 4.74
N GLU A 541 24.26 8.70 4.25
CA GLU A 541 23.66 9.91 4.83
C GLU A 541 23.09 9.61 6.22
N MET A 542 22.43 8.45 6.37
CA MET A 542 21.89 8.00 7.67
C MET A 542 23.02 7.70 8.67
N MET A 543 24.09 7.01 8.24
CA MET A 543 25.27 6.79 9.07
C MET A 543 25.89 8.12 9.50
N CYS A 544 26.09 9.07 8.58
CA CYS A 544 26.66 10.39 8.88
C CYS A 544 25.81 11.26 9.80
N ALA A 545 24.51 10.95 9.95
CA ALA A 545 23.61 11.68 10.84
C ALA A 545 23.57 11.14 12.27
N ALA A 546 24.18 9.99 12.54
CA ALA A 546 24.19 9.32 13.84
C ALA A 546 25.04 10.07 14.89
N ASP A 547 24.63 9.97 16.15
CA ASP A 547 25.47 10.40 17.27
C ASP A 547 26.53 9.33 17.59
N THR A 548 26.09 8.05 17.60
CA THR A 548 26.94 6.88 17.87
C THR A 548 26.85 5.88 16.73
N LEU A 549 27.98 5.39 16.27
CA LEU A 549 28.10 4.32 15.30
C LEU A 549 28.55 3.04 15.98
N ILE A 550 27.88 1.92 15.73
CA ILE A 550 28.26 0.58 16.14
C ILE A 550 28.47 -0.23 14.87
N ASP A 551 29.70 -0.67 14.62
CA ASP A 551 30.03 -1.50 13.46
C ASP A 551 30.21 -2.96 13.87
N VAL A 552 29.40 -3.83 13.25
CA VAL A 552 29.37 -5.27 13.50
C VAL A 552 30.03 -5.98 12.33
N GLY A 553 31.15 -6.65 12.62
CA GLY A 553 31.97 -7.27 11.58
C GLY A 553 32.93 -8.33 12.10
N PRO A 554 34.14 -8.42 11.52
CA PRO A 554 34.57 -7.71 10.31
C PRO A 554 33.91 -8.16 9.03
N ASP A 555 33.57 -9.46 8.90
CA ASP A 555 32.99 -10.11 7.72
C ASP A 555 31.59 -10.67 8.03
N ALA A 556 31.05 -11.45 7.10
CA ALA A 556 29.74 -12.07 7.20
C ALA A 556 29.77 -13.47 7.83
N GLY A 557 28.64 -13.93 8.38
CA GLY A 557 28.46 -15.28 8.92
C GLY A 557 29.42 -15.61 10.05
N ARG A 558 30.15 -16.75 9.96
CA ARG A 558 31.09 -17.21 10.99
C ARG A 558 32.28 -16.28 11.19
N LEU A 559 32.67 -15.53 10.17
CA LEU A 559 33.77 -14.56 10.25
C LEU A 559 33.33 -13.19 10.81
N GLY A 560 31.99 -12.96 10.88
CA GLY A 560 31.38 -11.78 11.53
C GLY A 560 31.15 -11.98 13.03
N GLY A 561 30.20 -11.23 13.58
CA GLY A 561 29.70 -11.35 14.94
C GLY A 561 30.57 -10.73 16.02
N GLU A 562 31.48 -9.84 15.67
CA GLU A 562 32.31 -9.05 16.59
C GLU A 562 31.94 -7.57 16.51
N ILE A 563 32.11 -6.80 17.57
CA ILE A 563 32.06 -5.34 17.50
C ILE A 563 33.44 -4.86 17.06
N VAL A 564 33.52 -4.32 15.84
CA VAL A 564 34.77 -3.81 15.28
C VAL A 564 34.95 -2.31 15.52
N PHE A 565 33.85 -1.61 15.77
CA PHE A 565 33.84 -0.20 16.20
C PHE A 565 32.61 0.07 17.07
N ASN A 566 32.75 0.92 18.09
CA ASN A 566 31.68 1.47 18.90
C ASN A 566 32.13 2.81 19.47
N GLY A 567 31.58 3.90 18.97
CA GLY A 567 31.95 5.22 19.41
C GLY A 567 31.20 6.36 18.72
N PRO A 568 31.49 7.62 19.12
CA PRO A 568 30.92 8.79 18.51
C PRO A 568 31.34 8.92 17.04
N LEU A 569 30.35 9.13 16.17
CA LEU A 569 30.63 9.29 14.74
C LEU A 569 31.48 10.54 14.46
N GLN A 570 31.31 11.60 15.24
CA GLN A 570 32.09 12.83 15.05
C GLN A 570 33.60 12.60 15.08
N GLU A 571 34.10 11.68 15.89
CA GLU A 571 35.53 11.31 15.95
C GLU A 571 36.01 10.74 14.61
N VAL A 572 35.16 9.89 13.99
CA VAL A 572 35.47 9.30 12.67
C VAL A 572 35.57 10.36 11.58
N LEU A 573 34.64 11.34 11.58
CA LEU A 573 34.58 12.38 10.58
C LEU A 573 35.67 13.48 10.78
N GLN A 574 36.07 13.75 12.04
CA GLN A 574 37.08 14.75 12.35
C GLN A 574 38.52 14.25 12.16
N HIS A 575 38.76 12.96 12.40
CA HIS A 575 40.08 12.35 12.33
C HIS A 575 40.15 11.14 11.36
N PRO A 576 39.72 11.29 10.10
CA PRO A 576 39.50 10.16 9.19
C PRO A 576 40.76 9.30 9.00
N ALA A 577 41.93 9.90 8.81
CA ALA A 577 43.18 9.17 8.59
C ALA A 577 43.68 8.38 9.81
N GLU A 578 43.42 8.88 11.02
CA GLU A 578 43.74 8.22 12.28
C GLU A 578 42.82 7.03 12.50
N MET A 579 41.50 7.26 12.37
CA MET A 579 40.46 6.21 12.52
C MET A 579 40.63 5.08 11.52
N ALA A 580 40.94 5.37 10.26
CA ALA A 580 41.22 4.34 9.27
C ALA A 580 42.41 3.44 9.67
N ARG A 581 43.46 4.01 10.32
CA ARG A 581 44.60 3.22 10.80
C ARG A 581 44.30 2.44 12.05
N GLU A 582 43.52 3.01 12.97
CA GLU A 582 43.19 2.39 14.25
C GLU A 582 42.23 1.20 14.09
N TYR A 583 41.28 1.34 13.12
CA TYR A 583 40.25 0.33 12.87
C TYR A 583 40.36 -0.30 11.47
N PRO A 584 41.47 -0.99 11.13
CA PRO A 584 41.69 -1.55 9.80
C PRO A 584 40.75 -2.72 9.47
N ARG A 585 40.10 -3.32 10.49
CA ARG A 585 39.12 -4.41 10.33
C ARG A 585 37.68 -3.91 10.10
N SER A 586 37.42 -2.62 10.26
CA SER A 586 36.10 -2.03 10.06
C SER A 586 35.98 -1.53 8.63
N HIS A 587 35.31 -2.28 7.77
CA HIS A 587 35.04 -1.86 6.40
C HIS A 587 34.17 -0.60 6.35
N THR A 588 33.24 -0.44 7.31
CA THR A 588 32.42 0.77 7.42
C THR A 588 33.25 2.01 7.65
N ILE A 589 34.22 1.95 8.59
CA ILE A 589 35.15 3.08 8.87
C ILE A 589 36.03 3.33 7.66
N GLN A 590 36.59 2.29 7.02
CA GLN A 590 37.44 2.45 5.83
C GLN A 590 36.70 3.20 4.71
N TYR A 591 35.42 2.91 4.53
CA TYR A 591 34.56 3.56 3.54
C TYR A 591 34.22 5.02 3.94
N LEU A 592 33.77 5.25 5.19
CA LEU A 592 33.40 6.58 5.65
C LEU A 592 34.56 7.55 5.65
N THR A 593 35.80 7.06 5.87
CA THR A 593 37.03 7.83 5.83
C THR A 593 37.62 8.00 4.42
N GLY A 594 37.01 7.33 3.41
CA GLY A 594 37.47 7.39 2.01
C GLY A 594 38.74 6.57 1.72
N ASN A 595 39.19 5.72 2.66
CA ASN A 595 40.33 4.82 2.46
C ASN A 595 39.99 3.62 1.54
N GLU A 596 38.73 3.16 1.58
CA GLU A 596 38.14 2.26 0.62
C GLU A 596 37.06 2.98 -0.16
N THR A 597 37.02 2.78 -1.49
CA THR A 597 36.02 3.37 -2.39
C THR A 597 35.56 2.36 -3.43
N ILE A 598 34.45 2.65 -4.06
CA ILE A 598 33.99 1.95 -5.25
C ILE A 598 34.73 2.57 -6.45
N ASP A 599 35.45 1.74 -7.20
CA ASP A 599 36.23 2.18 -8.37
C ASP A 599 35.26 2.60 -9.49
N MET A 600 35.24 3.89 -9.82
CA MET A 600 34.38 4.42 -10.88
C MET A 600 34.98 4.14 -12.26
N PRO A 601 34.13 3.82 -13.28
CA PRO A 601 34.61 3.60 -14.63
C PRO A 601 35.31 4.84 -15.19
N THR A 602 36.48 4.66 -15.77
CA THR A 602 37.27 5.75 -16.40
C THR A 602 36.64 6.21 -17.72
N SER A 603 35.83 5.35 -18.37
CA SER A 603 35.12 5.67 -19.60
C SER A 603 33.74 4.96 -19.59
N ARG A 604 32.75 5.61 -20.19
CA ARG A 604 31.41 5.02 -20.34
C ARG A 604 31.37 4.13 -21.58
N ARG A 605 30.61 3.01 -21.49
CA ARG A 605 30.37 2.15 -22.66
C ARG A 605 29.51 2.90 -23.67
N SER A 606 29.90 2.84 -24.94
CA SER A 606 29.09 3.37 -26.04
C SER A 606 28.01 2.39 -26.43
N TRP A 607 26.86 2.91 -26.86
CA TRP A 607 25.75 2.10 -27.35
C TRP A 607 25.25 2.62 -28.71
N ASN A 608 24.76 1.70 -29.54
CA ASN A 608 24.23 1.99 -30.87
C ASN A 608 22.80 1.50 -31.06
N HIS A 609 22.31 0.69 -30.12
CA HIS A 609 21.00 0.08 -30.16
C HIS A 609 20.20 0.48 -28.93
N ALA A 610 18.90 0.75 -29.12
CA ALA A 610 18.02 1.12 -28.03
C ALA A 610 16.58 0.61 -28.28
N ILE A 611 15.86 0.38 -27.18
CA ILE A 611 14.42 0.12 -27.20
C ILE A 611 13.73 1.42 -26.75
N LYS A 612 12.72 1.86 -27.51
CA LYS A 612 11.98 3.08 -27.19
C LYS A 612 10.54 2.75 -26.82
N VAL A 613 10.11 3.17 -25.64
CA VAL A 613 8.70 3.23 -25.25
C VAL A 613 8.17 4.61 -25.62
N VAL A 614 7.11 4.65 -26.40
CA VAL A 614 6.50 5.89 -26.88
C VAL A 614 5.16 6.14 -26.18
N GLY A 615 4.96 7.33 -25.67
CA GLY A 615 3.69 7.79 -25.12
C GLY A 615 3.22 7.04 -23.85
N ALA A 616 4.13 6.73 -22.93
CA ALA A 616 3.81 6.06 -21.69
C ALA A 616 2.89 6.93 -20.79
N ARG A 617 1.68 6.44 -20.43
CA ARG A 617 0.64 7.22 -19.73
C ARG A 617 0.05 6.55 -18.50
N GLN A 618 0.50 5.37 -18.16
CA GLN A 618 -0.04 4.64 -17.01
C GLN A 618 0.21 5.38 -15.71
N ASN A 619 -0.78 5.40 -14.81
CA ASN A 619 -0.75 6.06 -13.50
C ASN A 619 -0.42 7.57 -13.64
N ASN A 620 0.68 8.02 -13.03
CA ASN A 620 1.10 9.42 -13.07
C ASN A 620 1.96 9.81 -14.29
N LEU A 621 2.31 8.89 -15.18
CA LEU A 621 3.13 9.18 -16.36
C LEU A 621 2.40 10.10 -17.34
N LYS A 622 3.10 11.11 -17.86
CA LYS A 622 2.53 12.22 -18.65
C LYS A 622 2.63 12.04 -20.17
N GLY A 623 2.62 10.80 -20.67
CA GLY A 623 2.76 10.53 -22.08
C GLY A 623 4.20 10.68 -22.57
N ILE A 624 5.14 10.18 -21.78
CA ILE A 624 6.57 10.34 -22.02
C ILE A 624 7.10 9.33 -23.02
N ASP A 625 8.11 9.77 -23.78
CA ASP A 625 8.91 8.94 -24.67
C ASP A 625 10.25 8.66 -24.02
N VAL A 626 10.62 7.37 -23.88
CA VAL A 626 11.84 6.96 -23.18
C VAL A 626 12.60 5.93 -24.00
N SER A 627 13.89 6.18 -24.22
CA SER A 627 14.82 5.26 -24.89
C SER A 627 15.69 4.52 -23.88
N PHE A 628 15.76 3.19 -23.99
CA PHE A 628 16.54 2.30 -23.13
C PHE A 628 17.71 1.72 -23.97
N PRO A 629 18.93 2.20 -23.76
CA PRO A 629 20.11 1.67 -24.45
C PRO A 629 20.35 0.19 -24.15
N LEU A 630 20.89 -0.53 -25.15
CA LEU A 630 21.27 -1.95 -25.05
C LEU A 630 22.78 -2.11 -24.88
N ASN A 631 23.20 -3.26 -24.32
CA ASN A 631 24.61 -3.63 -24.04
C ASN A 631 25.37 -2.68 -23.10
N VAL A 632 24.66 -1.94 -22.27
CA VAL A 632 25.18 -1.02 -21.27
C VAL A 632 24.42 -1.17 -19.96
N LEU A 633 24.95 -0.58 -18.90
CA LEU A 633 24.26 -0.43 -17.62
C LEU A 633 23.44 0.87 -17.65
N THR A 634 22.12 0.74 -17.68
CA THR A 634 21.21 1.89 -17.62
C THR A 634 20.57 1.98 -16.23
N ALA A 635 20.64 3.14 -15.59
CA ALA A 635 19.96 3.40 -14.32
C ALA A 635 18.70 4.26 -14.54
N VAL A 636 17.55 3.79 -14.07
CA VAL A 636 16.31 4.58 -14.00
C VAL A 636 16.17 5.11 -12.58
N THR A 637 16.23 6.41 -12.44
CA THR A 637 16.26 7.11 -11.16
C THR A 637 15.16 8.18 -11.05
N GLY A 638 15.13 8.88 -9.92
CA GLY A 638 14.17 9.93 -9.60
C GLY A 638 13.56 9.74 -8.22
N VAL A 639 12.88 10.75 -7.72
CA VAL A 639 12.29 10.75 -6.39
C VAL A 639 11.24 9.64 -6.18
N SER A 640 10.92 9.33 -4.93
CA SER A 640 9.89 8.33 -4.60
C SER A 640 8.54 8.76 -5.20
N GLY A 641 7.84 7.81 -5.85
CA GLY A 641 6.56 8.09 -6.51
C GLY A 641 6.65 8.83 -7.85
N SER A 642 7.83 9.02 -8.46
CA SER A 642 8.00 9.69 -9.77
C SER A 642 7.55 8.87 -10.99
N GLY A 643 7.24 7.58 -10.81
CA GLY A 643 6.73 6.72 -11.90
C GLY A 643 7.72 5.67 -12.43
N LYS A 644 8.90 5.50 -11.82
CA LYS A 644 9.94 4.52 -12.23
C LYS A 644 9.41 3.11 -12.42
N SER A 645 8.83 2.55 -11.37
CA SER A 645 8.28 1.18 -11.40
C SER A 645 7.10 1.06 -12.37
N THR A 646 6.31 2.11 -12.55
CA THR A 646 5.24 2.16 -13.55
C THR A 646 5.80 2.05 -14.97
N LEU A 647 6.86 2.83 -15.28
CA LEU A 647 7.51 2.80 -16.58
C LEU A 647 8.17 1.46 -16.87
N VAL A 648 8.98 0.95 -15.93
CA VAL A 648 9.82 -0.23 -16.16
C VAL A 648 9.04 -1.51 -15.94
N LYS A 649 8.47 -1.72 -14.75
CA LYS A 649 7.76 -2.95 -14.36
C LYS A 649 6.35 -3.02 -14.94
N GLY A 650 5.68 -1.86 -15.02
CA GLY A 650 4.29 -1.79 -15.48
C GLY A 650 4.14 -1.74 -16.99
N ILE A 651 5.09 -1.15 -17.73
CA ILE A 651 4.99 -0.97 -19.19
C ILE A 651 6.08 -1.73 -19.93
N LEU A 652 7.37 -1.37 -19.75
CA LEU A 652 8.48 -1.90 -20.55
C LEU A 652 8.58 -3.44 -20.46
N TYR A 653 8.65 -3.98 -19.25
CA TYR A 653 8.83 -5.41 -19.02
C TYR A 653 7.73 -6.28 -19.64
N PRO A 654 6.43 -6.05 -19.34
CA PRO A 654 5.36 -6.86 -19.93
C PRO A 654 5.20 -6.61 -21.44
N ALA A 655 5.48 -5.39 -21.93
CA ALA A 655 5.45 -5.10 -23.36
C ALA A 655 6.52 -5.90 -24.12
N LEU A 656 7.76 -5.91 -23.62
CA LEU A 656 8.85 -6.68 -24.21
C LEU A 656 8.57 -8.18 -24.21
N LYS A 657 8.11 -8.73 -23.09
CA LYS A 657 7.74 -10.17 -23.01
C LYS A 657 6.75 -10.56 -24.10
N ARG A 658 5.73 -9.73 -24.31
CA ARG A 658 4.73 -10.00 -25.36
C ARG A 658 5.31 -9.91 -26.76
N HIS A 659 6.18 -8.93 -27.03
CA HIS A 659 6.88 -8.84 -28.32
C HIS A 659 7.80 -10.04 -28.58
N LEU A 660 8.36 -10.64 -27.52
CA LEU A 660 9.15 -11.87 -27.57
C LEU A 660 8.30 -13.16 -27.53
N ASN A 661 6.96 -13.04 -27.62
CA ASN A 661 6.00 -14.15 -27.53
C ASN A 661 6.06 -14.94 -26.21
N GLU A 662 6.51 -14.31 -25.13
CA GLU A 662 6.50 -14.89 -23.79
C GLU A 662 5.17 -14.55 -23.06
N VAL A 663 4.79 -15.41 -22.10
CA VAL A 663 3.62 -15.16 -21.26
C VAL A 663 3.93 -14.00 -20.30
N ALA A 664 3.12 -12.95 -20.35
CA ALA A 664 3.26 -11.78 -19.50
C ALA A 664 1.90 -11.18 -19.15
N ASP A 665 1.91 -10.43 -18.05
CA ASP A 665 0.80 -9.57 -17.67
C ASP A 665 0.53 -8.53 -18.78
N GLN A 666 -0.59 -7.83 -18.64
CA GLN A 666 -0.90 -6.72 -19.53
C GLN A 666 0.05 -5.55 -19.25
N PRO A 667 0.70 -4.97 -20.26
CA PRO A 667 1.41 -3.71 -20.10
C PRO A 667 0.41 -2.58 -19.76
N GLY A 668 0.91 -1.62 -19.00
CA GLY A 668 0.19 -0.38 -18.77
C GLY A 668 0.02 0.44 -20.05
N GLU A 669 -0.63 1.59 -19.98
CA GLU A 669 -0.95 2.41 -21.15
C GLU A 669 0.29 3.04 -21.80
N TYR A 670 0.52 2.75 -23.07
CA TYR A 670 1.56 3.30 -23.92
C TYR A 670 1.12 3.25 -25.39
N ILE A 671 1.72 4.05 -26.25
CA ILE A 671 1.33 4.08 -27.67
C ILE A 671 2.01 2.96 -28.45
N SER A 672 3.35 2.90 -28.43
CA SER A 672 4.11 1.88 -29.17
C SER A 672 5.43 1.52 -28.48
N LEU A 673 5.95 0.34 -28.82
CA LEU A 673 7.31 -0.08 -28.51
C LEU A 673 8.10 -0.11 -29.82
N GLU A 674 9.11 0.72 -29.92
CA GLU A 674 9.91 0.93 -31.13
C GLU A 674 11.39 0.57 -30.87
N GLY A 675 12.19 0.58 -31.92
CA GLY A 675 13.64 0.38 -31.87
C GLY A 675 14.08 -1.08 -31.98
N ASP A 676 15.18 -1.38 -31.33
CA ASP A 676 16.02 -2.58 -31.62
C ASP A 676 15.70 -3.77 -30.72
N TRP A 677 14.45 -3.94 -30.29
CA TRP A 677 14.04 -5.04 -29.40
C TRP A 677 14.37 -6.45 -29.95
N LYS A 678 14.56 -6.59 -31.23
CA LYS A 678 14.97 -7.87 -31.89
C LYS A 678 16.40 -8.30 -31.52
N TYR A 679 17.23 -7.42 -30.99
CA TYR A 679 18.58 -7.74 -30.50
C TYR A 679 18.59 -8.47 -29.16
N ILE A 680 17.46 -8.52 -28.46
CA ILE A 680 17.28 -9.29 -27.23
C ILE A 680 16.36 -10.49 -27.51
N GLN A 681 16.65 -11.62 -26.88
CA GLN A 681 15.87 -12.86 -27.04
C GLN A 681 15.06 -13.14 -25.79
N HIS A 682 15.52 -12.67 -24.63
CA HIS A 682 14.84 -12.83 -23.34
C HIS A 682 14.85 -11.52 -22.55
N VAL A 683 13.86 -11.38 -21.71
CA VAL A 683 13.82 -10.32 -20.70
C VAL A 683 13.52 -10.93 -19.33
N GLU A 684 14.39 -10.64 -18.36
CA GLU A 684 14.28 -11.18 -17.01
C GLU A 684 14.14 -10.05 -15.99
N PHE A 685 13.14 -10.17 -15.12
CA PHE A 685 12.90 -9.22 -14.04
C PHE A 685 13.36 -9.82 -12.72
N VAL A 686 14.36 -9.22 -12.10
CA VAL A 686 14.99 -9.68 -10.87
C VAL A 686 14.54 -8.76 -9.73
N ASP A 687 13.52 -9.21 -9.01
CA ASP A 687 12.95 -8.50 -7.86
C ASP A 687 13.40 -9.12 -6.52
N GLN A 688 13.01 -8.48 -5.43
CA GLN A 688 13.29 -8.90 -4.07
C GLN A 688 12.40 -10.04 -3.55
N ASN A 689 11.43 -10.50 -4.34
CA ASN A 689 10.55 -11.60 -3.93
C ASN A 689 11.34 -12.89 -3.68
N PRO A 690 10.91 -13.72 -2.72
CA PRO A 690 11.53 -15.01 -2.46
C PRO A 690 11.67 -15.86 -3.72
N ILE A 691 12.75 -16.63 -3.84
CA ILE A 691 13.03 -17.54 -4.97
C ILE A 691 12.02 -18.68 -5.12
N GLY A 692 11.10 -18.83 -4.19
CA GLY A 692 9.97 -19.76 -4.24
C GLY A 692 8.99 -19.54 -3.10
N LYS A 693 7.75 -19.93 -3.32
CA LYS A 693 6.64 -19.76 -2.35
C LYS A 693 6.65 -20.79 -1.21
N SER A 694 7.45 -21.85 -1.32
CA SER A 694 7.52 -22.93 -0.35
C SER A 694 8.68 -22.71 0.62
N SER A 695 8.48 -23.01 1.92
CA SER A 695 9.53 -23.05 2.93
C SER A 695 10.68 -24.02 2.60
N ARG A 696 10.47 -24.91 1.63
CA ARG A 696 11.45 -25.87 1.10
C ARG A 696 12.33 -25.31 -0.04
N SER A 697 12.00 -24.12 -0.57
CA SER A 697 12.84 -23.45 -1.56
C SER A 697 14.12 -22.95 -0.90
N ASN A 698 15.29 -23.24 -1.49
CA ASN A 698 16.59 -22.86 -0.93
C ASN A 698 17.61 -22.56 -2.05
N PRO A 699 18.74 -21.91 -1.73
CA PRO A 699 19.76 -21.55 -2.71
C PRO A 699 20.30 -22.73 -3.51
N ALA A 700 20.63 -23.86 -2.82
CA ALA A 700 21.20 -25.04 -3.49
C ALA A 700 20.27 -25.64 -4.55
N THR A 701 18.96 -25.65 -4.28
CA THR A 701 17.95 -26.13 -5.24
C THR A 701 17.80 -25.18 -6.41
N TYR A 702 17.82 -23.88 -6.13
CA TYR A 702 17.62 -22.86 -7.16
C TYR A 702 18.74 -22.84 -8.19
N VAL A 703 20.01 -22.90 -7.76
CA VAL A 703 21.17 -22.99 -8.67
C VAL A 703 21.39 -24.39 -9.22
N LYS A 704 20.48 -25.34 -8.92
CA LYS A 704 20.52 -26.75 -9.37
C LYS A 704 21.75 -27.53 -8.88
N ALA A 705 22.45 -27.10 -7.84
CA ALA A 705 23.54 -27.80 -7.21
C ALA A 705 23.05 -29.04 -6.43
N TYR A 706 21.83 -28.95 -5.89
CA TYR A 706 21.25 -30.01 -5.06
C TYR A 706 21.02 -31.33 -5.83
N ASP A 707 20.77 -31.29 -7.11
CA ASP A 707 20.58 -32.49 -7.94
C ASP A 707 21.86 -33.32 -7.97
N ALA A 708 23.02 -32.69 -8.16
CA ALA A 708 24.31 -33.36 -8.14
C ALA A 708 24.67 -33.85 -6.73
N ILE A 709 24.32 -33.11 -5.69
CA ILE A 709 24.52 -33.54 -4.30
C ILE A 709 23.71 -34.82 -4.02
N ARG A 710 22.42 -34.87 -4.40
CA ARG A 710 21.56 -36.04 -4.20
C ARG A 710 22.13 -37.29 -4.93
N GLN A 711 22.65 -37.09 -6.14
CA GLN A 711 23.25 -38.17 -6.91
C GLN A 711 24.49 -38.71 -6.17
N LEU A 712 25.35 -37.84 -5.67
CA LEU A 712 26.53 -38.22 -4.89
C LEU A 712 26.19 -39.06 -3.64
N PHE A 713 25.11 -38.73 -2.94
CA PHE A 713 24.63 -39.53 -1.81
C PHE A 713 24.06 -40.89 -2.25
N ALA A 714 23.34 -40.97 -3.36
CA ALA A 714 22.80 -42.20 -3.90
C ALA A 714 23.88 -43.18 -4.36
N GLU A 715 25.07 -42.68 -4.73
CA GLU A 715 26.21 -43.49 -5.13
C GLU A 715 26.96 -44.13 -3.97
N GLN A 716 26.68 -43.74 -2.73
CA GLN A 716 27.34 -44.32 -1.55
C GLN A 716 26.98 -45.79 -1.33
N PRO A 717 27.94 -46.60 -0.82
CA PRO A 717 27.73 -48.03 -0.63
C PRO A 717 26.48 -48.35 0.19
N LEU A 718 26.26 -47.65 1.30
CA LEU A 718 25.11 -47.88 2.17
C LEU A 718 23.79 -47.52 1.47
N ALA A 719 23.76 -46.45 0.67
CA ALA A 719 22.58 -46.06 -0.12
C ALA A 719 22.22 -47.16 -1.13
N LYS A 720 23.22 -47.70 -1.83
CA LYS A 720 23.03 -48.80 -2.76
C LYS A 720 22.53 -50.07 -2.07
N GLN A 721 23.04 -50.41 -0.87
CA GLN A 721 22.57 -51.57 -0.10
C GLN A 721 21.11 -51.42 0.35
N LEU A 722 20.69 -50.20 0.73
CA LEU A 722 19.32 -49.90 1.16
C LEU A 722 18.40 -49.66 -0.06
N GLY A 723 18.89 -49.62 -1.30
CA GLY A 723 18.10 -49.36 -2.49
C GLY A 723 17.66 -47.88 -2.60
N PHE A 724 18.38 -46.97 -1.98
CA PHE A 724 18.04 -45.53 -2.00
C PHE A 724 18.52 -44.92 -3.32
N SER A 725 17.56 -44.47 -4.13
CA SER A 725 17.83 -43.62 -5.29
C SER A 725 18.02 -42.16 -4.89
N ALA A 726 18.42 -41.27 -5.82
CA ALA A 726 18.57 -39.85 -5.59
C ALA A 726 17.26 -39.19 -5.09
N GLN A 727 16.09 -39.81 -5.30
CA GLN A 727 14.80 -39.32 -4.82
C GLN A 727 14.66 -39.40 -3.29
N TYR A 728 15.29 -40.44 -2.67
CA TYR A 728 15.26 -40.55 -1.19
C TYR A 728 15.97 -39.41 -0.47
N PHE A 729 16.94 -38.79 -1.11
CA PHE A 729 17.66 -37.62 -0.61
C PHE A 729 16.98 -36.28 -0.99
N SER A 730 15.69 -36.33 -1.41
CA SER A 730 14.90 -35.16 -1.70
C SER A 730 13.91 -34.88 -0.55
N PHE A 731 13.91 -33.66 -0.05
CA PHE A 731 12.90 -33.19 0.92
C PHE A 731 11.57 -32.80 0.25
N ASN A 732 11.49 -32.81 -1.11
CA ASN A 732 10.28 -32.48 -1.86
C ASN A 732 9.43 -33.69 -2.23
N THR A 733 10.05 -34.87 -2.36
CA THR A 733 9.38 -36.11 -2.78
C THR A 733 9.22 -37.08 -1.61
N GLU A 734 8.20 -37.92 -1.68
CA GLU A 734 7.98 -38.99 -0.70
C GLU A 734 9.06 -40.06 -0.80
N GLY A 735 9.31 -40.72 0.33
CA GLY A 735 10.31 -41.78 0.46
C GLY A 735 11.27 -41.50 1.63
N GLY A 736 12.20 -40.57 1.45
CA GLY A 736 13.21 -40.29 2.48
C GLY A 736 12.94 -39.07 3.36
N ARG A 737 11.98 -38.23 3.02
CA ARG A 737 11.64 -37.04 3.82
C ARG A 737 10.88 -37.42 5.10
N CYS A 738 10.98 -36.57 6.11
CA CYS A 738 10.13 -36.66 7.29
C CYS A 738 8.64 -36.52 6.88
N GLU A 739 7.80 -37.41 7.36
CA GLU A 739 6.37 -37.46 6.99
C GLU A 739 5.58 -36.38 7.70
N GLU A 740 5.93 -36.02 8.93
CA GLU A 740 5.23 -35.05 9.76
C GLU A 740 5.40 -33.63 9.18
N CYS A 741 6.62 -33.11 9.05
CA CYS A 741 6.88 -31.80 8.46
C CYS A 741 6.94 -31.83 6.92
N LYS A 742 6.76 -32.97 6.30
CA LYS A 742 6.85 -33.17 4.83
C LYS A 742 8.13 -32.61 4.21
N GLY A 743 9.23 -32.67 4.96
CA GLY A 743 10.54 -32.19 4.53
C GLY A 743 10.79 -30.69 4.75
N ALA A 744 9.92 -29.97 5.41
CA ALA A 744 10.13 -28.57 5.74
C ALA A 744 11.15 -28.36 6.88
N GLY A 745 11.21 -29.30 7.84
CA GLY A 745 11.98 -29.21 9.05
C GLY A 745 11.25 -28.45 10.18
N THR A 746 10.26 -27.63 9.81
CA THR A 746 9.42 -26.84 10.71
C THR A 746 7.95 -27.12 10.45
N ILE A 747 7.10 -26.86 11.44
CA ILE A 747 5.64 -26.91 11.36
C ILE A 747 5.14 -25.48 11.59
N THR A 748 4.39 -24.96 10.62
CA THR A 748 3.80 -23.63 10.70
C THR A 748 2.45 -23.72 11.40
N VAL A 749 2.29 -22.99 12.50
CA VAL A 749 1.01 -22.80 13.19
C VAL A 749 0.43 -21.46 12.76
N GLU A 750 -0.65 -21.52 11.99
CA GLU A 750 -1.34 -20.32 11.55
C GLU A 750 -2.08 -19.66 12.72
N MET A 751 -1.80 -18.38 12.95
CA MET A 751 -2.41 -17.57 14.02
C MET A 751 -3.38 -16.57 13.39
N GLN A 752 -4.65 -16.58 13.86
CA GLN A 752 -5.69 -15.71 13.26
C GLN A 752 -5.44 -14.20 13.41
N PHE A 753 -4.73 -13.80 14.49
CA PHE A 753 -4.54 -12.38 14.84
C PHE A 753 -3.07 -11.97 15.01
N MET A 754 -2.12 -12.87 14.81
CA MET A 754 -0.68 -12.64 14.94
C MET A 754 0.07 -13.27 13.77
N ALA A 755 1.37 -12.99 13.65
CA ALA A 755 2.22 -13.65 12.67
C ALA A 755 2.24 -15.17 12.94
N ASP A 756 2.28 -15.97 11.85
CA ASP A 756 2.37 -17.42 11.95
C ASP A 756 3.62 -17.83 12.74
N LEU A 757 3.48 -18.82 13.60
CA LEU A 757 4.57 -19.34 14.41
C LEU A 757 5.18 -20.56 13.69
N GLU A 758 6.48 -20.52 13.40
CA GLU A 758 7.22 -21.67 12.92
C GLU A 758 7.88 -22.42 14.09
N LEU A 759 7.44 -23.63 14.32
CA LEU A 759 7.99 -24.51 15.36
C LEU A 759 8.87 -25.58 14.71
N GLU A 760 9.95 -25.94 15.37
CA GLU A 760 10.79 -27.07 14.95
C GLU A 760 9.98 -28.37 14.98
N CYS A 761 10.11 -29.19 13.96
CA CYS A 761 9.39 -30.47 13.86
C CYS A 761 9.93 -31.45 14.94
N GLU A 762 9.08 -31.91 15.84
CA GLU A 762 9.44 -32.80 16.93
C GLU A 762 9.91 -34.18 16.42
N ALA A 763 9.41 -34.69 15.31
CA ALA A 763 9.76 -35.99 14.77
C ALA A 763 11.16 -36.04 14.13
N CYS A 764 11.59 -34.96 13.48
CA CYS A 764 12.89 -34.96 12.81
C CYS A 764 13.89 -33.94 13.41
N HIS A 765 13.52 -33.20 14.42
CA HIS A 765 14.34 -32.17 15.06
C HIS A 765 15.03 -31.27 14.03
N GLY A 766 14.25 -30.69 13.13
CA GLY A 766 14.73 -29.80 12.08
C GLY A 766 15.49 -30.48 10.92
N GLN A 767 15.78 -31.79 11.02
CA GLN A 767 16.66 -32.49 10.05
C GLN A 767 16.00 -32.87 8.72
N ARG A 768 14.69 -32.69 8.56
CA ARG A 768 13.92 -32.81 7.30
C ARG A 768 13.79 -34.24 6.76
N PHE A 769 14.65 -35.18 7.13
CA PHE A 769 14.73 -36.55 6.61
C PHE A 769 14.44 -37.60 7.67
N LYS A 770 14.12 -38.83 7.21
CA LYS A 770 14.05 -40.00 8.03
C LYS A 770 15.45 -40.40 8.52
N LYS A 771 15.51 -41.07 9.67
CA LYS A 771 16.77 -41.48 10.30
C LYS A 771 17.65 -42.35 9.38
N ASP A 772 17.06 -43.30 8.67
CA ASP A 772 17.77 -44.22 7.77
C ASP A 772 18.48 -43.47 6.61
N VAL A 773 17.90 -42.37 6.13
CA VAL A 773 18.51 -41.49 5.12
C VAL A 773 19.69 -40.71 5.70
N LEU A 774 19.61 -40.29 6.95
CA LEU A 774 20.67 -39.58 7.66
C LEU A 774 21.87 -40.48 8.03
N ASP A 775 21.69 -41.81 8.03
CA ASP A 775 22.79 -42.75 8.24
C ASP A 775 23.75 -42.82 7.03
N VAL A 776 23.29 -42.48 5.85
CA VAL A 776 24.14 -42.38 4.66
C VAL A 776 25.03 -41.15 4.75
N ARG A 777 26.37 -41.38 4.60
CA ARG A 777 27.36 -40.32 4.76
C ARG A 777 28.30 -40.23 3.57
N VAL A 778 28.69 -39.02 3.22
CA VAL A 778 29.76 -38.70 2.27
C VAL A 778 30.85 -37.99 3.05
N ALA A 779 32.05 -38.58 3.06
CA ALA A 779 33.20 -38.10 3.85
C ALA A 779 32.82 -37.74 5.33
N GLY A 780 32.01 -38.59 5.96
CA GLY A 780 31.60 -38.43 7.35
C GLY A 780 30.40 -37.51 7.59
N LYS A 781 29.89 -36.79 6.57
CA LYS A 781 28.74 -35.86 6.62
C LYS A 781 27.50 -36.48 6.02
N ASN A 782 26.38 -36.38 6.74
CA ASN A 782 25.06 -36.76 6.19
C ASN A 782 24.45 -35.63 5.34
N ILE A 783 23.32 -35.90 4.70
CA ILE A 783 22.67 -34.92 3.80
C ILE A 783 22.21 -33.66 4.54
N ASN A 784 21.78 -33.76 5.79
CA ASN A 784 21.40 -32.62 6.61
C ASN A 784 22.62 -31.79 7.04
N ASP A 785 23.76 -32.46 7.37
CA ASP A 785 25.00 -31.74 7.66
C ASP A 785 25.45 -30.89 6.46
N VAL A 786 25.34 -31.44 5.24
CA VAL A 786 25.67 -30.73 4.01
C VAL A 786 24.71 -29.55 3.77
N LEU A 787 23.42 -29.73 4.00
CA LEU A 787 22.44 -28.63 3.86
C LEU A 787 22.67 -27.50 4.90
N ASN A 788 23.25 -27.82 6.03
CA ASN A 788 23.60 -26.85 7.07
C ASN A 788 24.96 -26.19 6.87
N MET A 789 25.79 -26.66 5.94
CA MET A 789 27.01 -25.97 5.56
C MET A 789 26.69 -24.61 4.92
N THR A 790 27.53 -23.64 5.19
CA THR A 790 27.55 -22.40 4.41
C THR A 790 28.00 -22.68 2.96
N ILE A 791 27.67 -21.79 2.04
CA ILE A 791 28.12 -21.93 0.63
C ILE A 791 29.64 -22.00 0.56
N ALA A 792 30.36 -21.18 1.34
CA ALA A 792 31.82 -21.22 1.41
C ALA A 792 32.36 -22.57 1.90
N GLU A 793 31.84 -23.09 3.02
CA GLU A 793 32.23 -24.42 3.56
C GLU A 793 31.90 -25.55 2.59
N ALA A 794 30.77 -25.44 1.90
CA ALA A 794 30.35 -26.44 0.91
C ALA A 794 31.28 -26.47 -0.34
N ILE A 795 31.72 -25.30 -0.79
CA ILE A 795 32.69 -25.20 -1.89
C ILE A 795 34.00 -25.88 -1.49
N GLU A 796 34.55 -25.57 -0.31
CA GLU A 796 35.75 -26.20 0.21
C GLU A 796 35.58 -27.72 0.36
N PHE A 797 34.44 -28.17 0.91
CA PHE A 797 34.13 -29.58 1.11
C PHE A 797 34.05 -30.36 -0.20
N PHE A 798 33.34 -29.82 -1.20
CA PHE A 798 33.17 -30.52 -2.48
C PHE A 798 34.41 -30.40 -3.39
N ASP A 799 35.21 -29.35 -3.27
CA ASP A 799 36.48 -29.24 -3.97
C ASP A 799 37.48 -30.27 -3.45
N ALA A 800 37.58 -30.47 -2.15
CA ALA A 800 38.38 -31.54 -1.53
C ALA A 800 37.95 -32.94 -2.03
N LEU A 801 36.66 -33.13 -2.35
CA LEU A 801 36.11 -34.37 -2.92
C LEU A 801 36.19 -34.41 -4.46
N GLN A 802 36.80 -33.43 -5.09
CA GLN A 802 36.92 -33.28 -6.54
C GLN A 802 35.58 -33.27 -7.31
N GLN A 803 34.52 -32.80 -6.66
CA GLN A 803 33.17 -32.68 -7.21
C GLN A 803 32.99 -31.38 -7.98
N LYS A 804 33.73 -31.17 -9.05
CA LYS A 804 33.78 -29.92 -9.82
C LYS A 804 32.40 -29.42 -10.27
N SER A 805 31.49 -30.34 -10.66
CA SER A 805 30.15 -29.97 -11.11
C SER A 805 29.30 -29.26 -10.03
N ILE A 806 29.52 -29.61 -8.75
CA ILE A 806 28.84 -28.96 -7.60
C ILE A 806 29.49 -27.62 -7.35
N VAL A 807 30.84 -27.58 -7.28
CA VAL A 807 31.62 -26.35 -7.08
C VAL A 807 31.28 -25.28 -8.12
N THR A 808 31.29 -25.64 -9.41
CA THR A 808 30.96 -24.71 -10.51
C THR A 808 29.56 -24.08 -10.35
N ARG A 809 28.59 -24.82 -9.82
CA ARG A 809 27.23 -24.30 -9.59
C ARG A 809 27.11 -23.45 -8.33
N LEU A 810 27.95 -23.68 -7.30
CA LEU A 810 27.95 -22.93 -6.06
C LEU A 810 28.81 -21.65 -6.13
N GLN A 811 29.87 -21.65 -6.96
CA GLN A 811 30.83 -20.55 -7.08
C GLN A 811 30.16 -19.19 -7.35
N PRO A 812 29.17 -19.07 -8.28
CA PRO A 812 28.47 -17.78 -8.50
C PRO A 812 27.77 -17.23 -7.27
N LEU A 813 27.28 -18.09 -6.37
CA LEU A 813 26.67 -17.65 -5.11
C LEU A 813 27.74 -17.02 -4.18
N TYR A 814 28.93 -17.58 -4.17
CA TYR A 814 30.06 -17.02 -3.42
C TYR A 814 30.53 -15.71 -4.02
N ASP A 815 30.62 -15.62 -5.33
CA ASP A 815 31.10 -14.45 -6.08
C ASP A 815 30.19 -13.22 -5.88
N VAL A 816 28.88 -13.43 -5.73
CA VAL A 816 27.91 -12.36 -5.40
C VAL A 816 27.85 -12.03 -3.89
N GLY A 817 28.78 -12.58 -3.08
CA GLY A 817 28.86 -12.27 -1.64
C GLY A 817 27.91 -13.05 -0.75
N LEU A 818 27.37 -14.20 -1.17
CA LEU A 818 26.47 -15.04 -0.39
C LEU A 818 27.16 -16.26 0.27
N GLY A 819 28.48 -16.21 0.39
CA GLY A 819 29.26 -17.32 0.96
C GLY A 819 28.84 -17.75 2.37
N TYR A 820 28.22 -16.88 3.15
CA TYR A 820 27.80 -17.10 4.54
C TYR A 820 26.43 -17.81 4.66
N ILE A 821 25.63 -17.84 3.62
CA ILE A 821 24.29 -18.45 3.63
C ILE A 821 24.42 -19.97 3.62
N LYS A 822 23.56 -20.67 4.38
CA LYS A 822 23.50 -22.13 4.37
C LYS A 822 22.85 -22.65 3.08
N LEU A 823 23.37 -23.76 2.55
CA LEU A 823 22.83 -24.40 1.34
C LEU A 823 21.33 -24.68 1.42
N GLY A 824 20.87 -25.18 2.57
CA GLY A 824 19.49 -25.55 2.84
C GLY A 824 18.64 -24.44 3.48
N GLN A 825 19.13 -23.21 3.58
CA GLN A 825 18.38 -22.10 4.17
C GLN A 825 17.10 -21.81 3.37
N SER A 826 15.96 -21.72 4.08
CA SER A 826 14.69 -21.42 3.42
C SER A 826 14.70 -20.04 2.78
N SER A 827 14.15 -19.92 1.56
CA SER A 827 14.01 -18.62 0.87
C SER A 827 13.15 -17.63 1.63
N SER A 828 12.25 -18.07 2.50
CA SER A 828 11.43 -17.21 3.36
C SER A 828 12.22 -16.51 4.46
N THR A 829 13.41 -17.06 4.83
CA THR A 829 14.29 -16.49 5.85
C THR A 829 15.40 -15.62 5.27
N LEU A 830 15.50 -15.56 3.95
CA LEU A 830 16.45 -14.69 3.25
C LEU A 830 15.90 -13.27 3.16
N SER A 831 16.75 -12.27 3.32
CA SER A 831 16.38 -10.88 3.03
C SER A 831 16.04 -10.68 1.55
N GLY A 832 15.36 -9.58 1.21
CA GLY A 832 15.02 -9.24 -0.18
C GLY A 832 16.27 -9.17 -1.07
N GLY A 833 17.33 -8.52 -0.61
CA GLY A 833 18.60 -8.41 -1.33
C GLY A 833 19.33 -9.75 -1.48
N GLU A 834 19.27 -10.64 -0.47
CA GLU A 834 19.84 -11.99 -0.57
C GLU A 834 19.10 -12.83 -1.62
N ASN A 835 17.76 -12.81 -1.62
CA ASN A 835 16.96 -13.48 -2.64
C ASN A 835 17.31 -13.00 -4.06
N GLN A 836 17.48 -11.69 -4.23
CA GLN A 836 17.84 -11.08 -5.51
C GLN A 836 19.24 -11.53 -5.98
N ARG A 837 20.23 -11.55 -5.05
CA ARG A 837 21.58 -12.05 -5.37
C ARG A 837 21.60 -13.53 -5.70
N VAL A 838 20.77 -14.37 -5.07
CA VAL A 838 20.62 -15.78 -5.47
C VAL A 838 20.12 -15.90 -6.91
N LYS A 839 19.12 -15.06 -7.31
CA LYS A 839 18.63 -15.01 -8.70
C LYS A 839 19.75 -14.58 -9.66
N LEU A 840 20.52 -13.54 -9.30
CA LEU A 840 21.66 -13.06 -10.07
C LEU A 840 22.72 -14.16 -10.25
N ALA A 841 23.10 -14.85 -9.18
CA ALA A 841 24.07 -15.95 -9.22
C ALA A 841 23.64 -17.08 -10.16
N TYR A 842 22.35 -17.40 -10.21
CA TYR A 842 21.83 -18.39 -11.14
C TYR A 842 22.06 -18.00 -12.61
N PHE A 843 21.85 -16.72 -12.95
CA PHE A 843 22.10 -16.23 -14.31
C PHE A 843 23.60 -16.21 -14.65
N ILE A 844 24.45 -15.78 -13.74
CA ILE A 844 25.91 -15.80 -13.92
C ILE A 844 26.43 -17.22 -14.15
N GLY A 845 25.90 -18.21 -13.46
CA GLY A 845 26.31 -19.61 -13.54
C GLY A 845 25.91 -20.33 -14.84
N ARG A 846 25.14 -19.70 -15.72
CA ARG A 846 24.79 -20.29 -17.03
C ARG A 846 25.90 -20.06 -18.07
N GLU A 847 26.42 -21.10 -18.65
CA GLU A 847 27.53 -21.04 -19.65
C GLU A 847 27.10 -20.45 -21.00
N LYS A 848 25.87 -20.71 -21.44
CA LYS A 848 25.30 -20.21 -22.70
C LYS A 848 23.99 -19.49 -22.43
N GLN A 849 24.00 -18.21 -22.60
CA GLN A 849 22.80 -17.40 -22.61
C GLN A 849 22.70 -16.61 -23.91
N GLU A 850 21.46 -16.56 -24.41
CA GLU A 850 21.12 -15.68 -25.52
C GLU A 850 21.05 -14.23 -25.02
N PRO A 851 21.28 -13.22 -25.90
CA PRO A 851 21.22 -11.81 -25.45
C PRO A 851 19.96 -11.51 -24.67
N THR A 852 20.13 -11.13 -23.41
CA THR A 852 19.05 -10.93 -22.44
C THR A 852 19.08 -9.51 -21.87
N LEU A 853 17.93 -8.89 -21.72
CA LEU A 853 17.78 -7.67 -20.93
C LEU A 853 17.43 -8.07 -19.48
N PHE A 854 18.35 -7.83 -18.57
CA PHE A 854 18.13 -7.98 -17.14
C PHE A 854 17.61 -6.68 -16.56
N ILE A 855 16.49 -6.75 -15.86
CA ILE A 855 15.88 -5.62 -15.15
C ILE A 855 15.96 -5.90 -13.66
N PHE A 856 16.66 -5.06 -12.91
CA PHE A 856 16.79 -5.15 -11.45
C PHE A 856 15.99 -4.05 -10.77
N ASP A 857 15.22 -4.41 -9.76
CA ASP A 857 14.42 -3.49 -8.94
C ASP A 857 15.13 -3.27 -7.59
N GLU A 858 15.75 -2.10 -7.42
CA GLU A 858 16.50 -1.68 -6.24
C GLU A 858 17.51 -2.74 -5.74
N PRO A 859 18.49 -3.14 -6.56
CA PRO A 859 19.41 -4.24 -6.22
C PRO A 859 20.38 -3.94 -5.07
N THR A 860 20.54 -2.69 -4.65
CA THR A 860 21.40 -2.30 -3.53
C THR A 860 20.71 -2.36 -2.17
N THR A 861 19.46 -2.71 -2.12
CA THR A 861 18.68 -2.80 -0.87
C THR A 861 19.36 -3.71 0.16
N GLY A 862 19.65 -3.16 1.35
CA GLY A 862 20.29 -3.89 2.45
C GLY A 862 21.75 -4.27 2.19
N LEU A 863 22.43 -3.62 1.25
CA LEU A 863 23.82 -3.89 0.92
C LEU A 863 24.78 -2.86 1.51
N HIS A 864 25.80 -3.36 2.17
CA HIS A 864 26.98 -2.56 2.50
C HIS A 864 27.77 -2.22 1.21
N TYR A 865 28.52 -1.12 1.18
CA TYR A 865 29.26 -0.68 0.00
C TYR A 865 30.17 -1.77 -0.60
N LEU A 866 30.77 -2.62 0.22
CA LEU A 866 31.61 -3.75 -0.26
C LEU A 866 30.76 -4.77 -1.02
N ASP A 867 29.52 -5.01 -0.59
CA ASP A 867 28.59 -5.87 -1.33
C ASP A 867 28.12 -5.19 -2.62
N ILE A 868 27.97 -3.85 -2.64
CA ILE A 868 27.69 -3.07 -3.85
C ILE A 868 28.84 -3.21 -4.85
N LYS A 869 30.08 -3.15 -4.41
CA LYS A 869 31.28 -3.36 -5.28
C LYS A 869 31.23 -4.74 -5.92
N ARG A 870 30.90 -5.79 -5.17
CA ARG A 870 30.72 -7.15 -5.70
C ARG A 870 29.57 -7.24 -6.70
N LEU A 871 28.46 -6.58 -6.42
CA LEU A 871 27.29 -6.52 -7.31
C LEU A 871 27.64 -5.87 -8.65
N LEU A 872 28.34 -4.73 -8.63
CA LEU A 872 28.80 -4.04 -9.85
C LEU A 872 29.75 -4.90 -10.67
N SER A 873 30.67 -5.63 -10.03
CA SER A 873 31.52 -6.61 -10.72
C SER A 873 30.72 -7.73 -11.39
N ALA A 874 29.65 -8.18 -10.75
CA ALA A 874 28.74 -9.17 -11.32
C ALA A 874 27.96 -8.61 -12.54
N PHE A 875 27.57 -7.33 -12.50
CA PHE A 875 26.97 -6.65 -13.64
C PHE A 875 27.93 -6.54 -14.80
N ASP A 876 29.18 -6.17 -14.55
CA ASP A 876 30.23 -6.16 -15.60
C ASP A 876 30.42 -7.54 -16.24
N ALA A 877 30.41 -8.60 -15.46
CA ALA A 877 30.49 -9.96 -15.99
C ALA A 877 29.34 -10.31 -16.95
N LEU A 878 28.11 -9.85 -16.68
CA LEU A 878 26.96 -10.03 -17.58
C LEU A 878 27.07 -9.15 -18.82
N LEU A 879 27.44 -7.85 -18.67
CA LEU A 879 27.62 -6.94 -19.80
C LEU A 879 28.70 -7.44 -20.77
N ASN A 880 29.82 -7.94 -20.25
CA ASN A 880 30.92 -8.49 -21.06
C ASN A 880 30.53 -9.77 -21.84
N ARG A 881 29.42 -10.42 -21.44
CA ARG A 881 28.82 -11.55 -22.19
C ARG A 881 27.79 -11.10 -23.23
N GLY A 882 27.61 -9.78 -23.45
CA GLY A 882 26.70 -9.22 -24.45
C GLY A 882 25.25 -9.07 -23.96
N HIS A 883 25.01 -9.05 -22.65
CA HIS A 883 23.71 -8.76 -22.08
C HIS A 883 23.51 -7.26 -21.88
N SER A 884 22.26 -6.84 -21.64
CA SER A 884 21.88 -5.47 -21.29
C SER A 884 21.37 -5.44 -19.86
N ILE A 885 21.68 -4.41 -19.10
CA ILE A 885 21.25 -4.27 -17.71
C ILE A 885 20.52 -2.94 -17.52
N LEU A 886 19.32 -3.05 -16.96
CA LEU A 886 18.51 -1.91 -16.53
C LEU A 886 18.28 -2.02 -15.02
N VAL A 887 18.67 -1.01 -14.26
CA VAL A 887 18.44 -0.95 -12.82
C VAL A 887 17.51 0.19 -12.47
N ILE A 888 16.52 -0.07 -11.61
CA ILE A 888 15.75 0.97 -10.92
C ILE A 888 16.51 1.25 -9.64
N GLU A 889 17.05 2.45 -9.44
CA GLU A 889 17.96 2.71 -8.34
C GLU A 889 17.86 4.14 -7.78
N HIS A 890 18.23 4.23 -6.49
CA HIS A 890 18.38 5.47 -5.74
C HIS A 890 19.79 5.66 -5.18
N ASN A 891 20.56 4.58 -5.08
CA ASN A 891 21.92 4.61 -4.57
C ASN A 891 22.83 5.38 -5.53
N LEU A 892 23.47 6.45 -5.02
CA LEU A 892 24.31 7.34 -5.83
C LEU A 892 25.55 6.64 -6.38
N ASP A 893 26.14 5.67 -5.67
CA ASP A 893 27.31 4.93 -6.13
C ASP A 893 27.00 4.12 -7.41
N VAL A 894 25.82 3.47 -7.45
CA VAL A 894 25.37 2.71 -8.64
C VAL A 894 24.98 3.65 -9.78
N ILE A 895 24.32 4.78 -9.46
CA ILE A 895 23.93 5.77 -10.48
C ILE A 895 25.19 6.40 -11.10
N GLN A 896 26.22 6.70 -10.31
CA GLN A 896 27.52 7.19 -10.79
C GLN A 896 28.25 6.13 -11.63
N TYR A 897 28.10 4.84 -11.32
CA TYR A 897 28.73 3.74 -12.04
C TYR A 897 28.05 3.46 -13.39
N ALA A 898 26.78 3.81 -13.56
CA ALA A 898 25.99 3.52 -14.75
C ALA A 898 26.54 4.23 -16.00
N ASP A 899 26.39 3.57 -17.17
CA ASP A 899 26.76 4.15 -18.46
C ASP A 899 25.73 5.19 -18.95
N HIS A 900 24.45 4.95 -18.61
CA HIS A 900 23.33 5.82 -18.98
C HIS A 900 22.35 5.95 -17.83
N VAL A 901 21.79 7.14 -17.66
CA VAL A 901 20.83 7.46 -16.60
C VAL A 901 19.56 8.04 -17.23
N ILE A 902 18.42 7.58 -16.74
CA ILE A 902 17.08 8.09 -17.08
C ILE A 902 16.46 8.61 -15.80
N ASP A 903 16.29 9.92 -15.67
CA ASP A 903 15.75 10.56 -14.48
C ASP A 903 14.30 10.99 -14.65
N LEU A 904 13.42 10.49 -13.77
CA LEU A 904 11.99 10.77 -13.75
C LEU A 904 11.64 11.71 -12.59
N GLY A 905 10.79 12.68 -12.85
CA GLY A 905 10.41 13.64 -11.83
C GLY A 905 9.41 14.69 -12.31
N PRO A 906 9.59 15.96 -11.83
CA PRO A 906 10.55 16.42 -10.80
C PRO A 906 10.19 16.02 -9.37
N ASP A 907 8.93 15.59 -9.12
CA ASP A 907 8.41 15.22 -7.81
C ASP A 907 7.63 13.89 -7.87
N GLY A 908 7.05 13.44 -6.75
CA GLY A 908 6.19 12.28 -6.69
C GLY A 908 4.71 12.58 -6.99
N GLY A 909 3.92 11.55 -7.31
CA GLY A 909 2.49 11.66 -7.55
C GLY A 909 2.15 12.48 -8.80
N ASP A 910 1.13 13.34 -8.71
CA ASP A 910 0.62 14.13 -9.85
C ASP A 910 1.62 15.14 -10.41
N LYS A 911 2.57 15.59 -9.60
CA LYS A 911 3.65 16.49 -10.01
C LYS A 911 4.84 15.76 -10.64
N GLY A 912 4.84 14.42 -10.57
CA GLY A 912 5.81 13.55 -11.20
C GLY A 912 5.40 13.10 -12.59
N GLY A 913 6.03 12.01 -13.04
CA GLY A 913 5.67 11.32 -14.27
C GLY A 913 6.23 11.93 -15.55
N ASN A 914 7.12 12.91 -15.45
CA ASN A 914 7.83 13.49 -16.58
C ASN A 914 9.24 12.90 -16.70
N LEU A 915 9.76 12.86 -17.91
CA LEU A 915 11.16 12.61 -18.17
C LEU A 915 11.93 13.93 -17.96
N VAL A 916 12.73 13.99 -16.90
CA VAL A 916 13.46 15.21 -16.52
C VAL A 916 14.76 15.34 -17.31
N ALA A 917 15.54 14.26 -17.33
CA ALA A 917 16.82 14.22 -18.03
C ALA A 917 17.21 12.80 -18.42
N THR A 918 17.99 12.67 -19.49
CA THR A 918 18.64 11.41 -19.91
C THR A 918 20.05 11.69 -20.37
N GLY A 919 20.98 10.81 -20.09
CA GLY A 919 22.37 10.98 -20.49
C GLY A 919 23.33 10.23 -19.56
N THR A 920 24.61 10.59 -19.61
CA THR A 920 25.60 10.05 -18.66
C THR A 920 25.41 10.67 -17.26
N PRO A 921 25.90 10.04 -16.20
CA PRO A 921 25.82 10.62 -14.84
C PRO A 921 26.35 12.06 -14.76
N GLU A 922 27.41 12.37 -15.52
CA GLU A 922 28.04 13.69 -15.58
C GLU A 922 27.13 14.73 -16.27
N GLU A 923 26.31 14.31 -17.25
CA GLU A 923 25.31 15.16 -17.91
C GLU A 923 24.12 15.42 -17.00
N ILE A 924 23.64 14.39 -16.31
CA ILE A 924 22.56 14.50 -15.33
C ILE A 924 22.97 15.45 -14.18
N ALA A 925 24.21 15.36 -13.67
CA ALA A 925 24.74 16.23 -12.62
C ALA A 925 24.71 17.72 -13.00
N LYS A 926 24.74 18.06 -14.29
CA LYS A 926 24.65 19.43 -14.80
C LYS A 926 23.20 19.94 -14.94
N CYS A 927 22.21 19.04 -14.93
CA CYS A 927 20.82 19.39 -15.09
C CYS A 927 20.25 20.00 -13.80
N LYS A 928 19.90 21.26 -13.81
CA LYS A 928 19.37 21.98 -12.63
C LYS A 928 17.98 21.49 -12.21
N ASP A 929 17.19 21.02 -13.16
CA ASP A 929 15.83 20.55 -12.90
C ASP A 929 15.79 19.12 -12.33
N SER A 930 16.91 18.39 -12.43
CA SER A 930 17.08 17.06 -11.87
C SER A 930 17.41 17.11 -10.39
N VAL A 931 16.53 16.63 -9.55
CA VAL A 931 16.81 16.47 -8.11
C VAL A 931 17.95 15.48 -7.91
N THR A 932 17.94 14.35 -8.60
CA THR A 932 19.04 13.36 -8.58
C THR A 932 20.36 13.99 -9.03
N GLY A 933 20.33 14.83 -10.09
CA GLY A 933 21.50 15.55 -10.60
C GLY A 933 22.14 16.46 -9.57
N GLN A 934 21.35 17.12 -8.73
CA GLN A 934 21.88 17.99 -7.66
C GLN A 934 22.69 17.18 -6.62
N TYR A 935 22.23 15.97 -6.26
CA TYR A 935 22.96 15.09 -5.34
C TYR A 935 24.19 14.47 -6.00
N LEU A 936 24.08 14.03 -7.25
CA LEU A 936 25.23 13.55 -8.05
C LEU A 936 26.33 14.59 -8.15
N ASN A 937 25.98 15.84 -8.41
CA ASN A 937 26.93 16.91 -8.52
C ASN A 937 27.74 17.12 -7.22
N ARG A 938 27.09 17.01 -6.06
CA ARG A 938 27.75 17.11 -4.75
C ARG A 938 28.74 15.95 -4.53
N GLU A 939 28.39 14.73 -4.89
CA GLU A 939 29.28 13.58 -4.71
C GLU A 939 30.44 13.56 -5.71
N LEU A 940 30.21 13.91 -6.98
CA LEU A 940 31.26 14.03 -8.00
C LEU A 940 32.29 15.12 -7.64
N HIS A 941 31.87 16.24 -7.02
CA HIS A 941 32.79 17.27 -6.57
C HIS A 941 33.57 16.92 -5.29
N LYS A 942 32.98 16.09 -4.39
CA LYS A 942 33.69 15.55 -3.23
C LYS A 942 34.82 14.60 -3.61
N ALA A 943 34.65 13.84 -4.68
CA ALA A 943 35.69 12.91 -5.19
C ALA A 943 36.90 13.62 -5.84
N GLN A 944 36.84 14.96 -6.05
CA GLN A 944 37.93 15.75 -6.62
C GLN A 944 38.81 16.43 -5.56
N PHE A 945 38.47 16.34 -4.29
CA PHE A 945 39.21 16.84 -3.14
C PHE A 945 39.64 15.69 -2.22
#